data_63049375a3dbfb883dae6e954560e725
#
_entry.id   63049375a3dbfb883dae6e954560e725
#
_cell.length_a   1.000
_cell.length_b   1.000
_cell.length_c   1.000
_cell.angle_alpha   90.00
_cell.angle_beta   90.00
_cell.angle_gamma   90.00
#
_symmetry.space_group_name_H-M   'P 1'
#
loop_
_entity.id
_entity.type
_entity.pdbx_description
1 polymer ?
#
loop_
_entity_poly.entity_id
_entity_poly.type
_entity_poly.pdbx_seq_one_letter_code
_entity_poly.pdbx_strand_id
1 'polypeptide(L)'
;LKKSSPDCRATITSGSADGQRRSPRLTNLLVVAAWVAAAVIANLLLTFTQAEPHDTSPALLPQDAKTAAATSRIAQAFPGTGSNAIAYLVVEGGSTLEPQDQPYYDAAVGALRADTRHVGSVLDWWSDPVTAPLGTSPDGRSATAMVWLRGEAGTTQAAESLDAVRSVLRQLPPSEGLRASIVVPAITNDMPMQITAWQSATIVTVAAVIAVLLLLRARLSVRAAAIVLLTADLSLAVAWPLAAVVRGHDWGTDSVFSWTLAAVLTIGTITAATMLAARLGSDAGHSAAPTYRDSLPAFALPGACVAIFTGPLLLARTPALHGVGTAGLGVFVALAASLTVLPALIALAGASRQLPAPTTGAGWTGRLSLPVSSASALGTAAVLAICMLPIIGMRWGVAENPTRQGGAQVLPGNALPDVVVIKSARDLRDPAALIAINQVSHRLVEVPGVRKVESAAWPAGVPWTDASLSSAAGRLADQLGQQAGSFVPAVTAIKSMKSIIEQMSGAVDQLDSTVNVTLAGARQAQQYLDPMLAAARNLKNKTTELSEYLETIHTWIVGFTNCPDDVLCTAMRKVIEPYDIVVTGMNELSTGADRISAISTQTMSALSSAPRMVAQMRSALAQVRSFVPKLETTIQDAMPQIAQASAMLKNLSADFADTGEGGFHLSRKDLADPSYRHVRESMFSSDGTATRLFLYSDGQLDLAAAARAQQLEIAAGKAMKYGSLVDSQVTVGGAAQIAAAVRDALIHDAVLLAVILLTVVALASMWRGAVHGXAVGVGVLASYLAALGVSIALWQHLLDRELNALVPLVSFAVLASCGVPYLVAGIKAGRIADEATGARSKGAVSGRGAVAPLAALGGVFGAGLVLVSGGSFSVLSQIGTVVVLGLGVLITVQRAWLPTTPGRR
;
A
#
# COMPACT_ATOMS: atom_id res chain seq x y z
N LEU A 1 93.20 27.82 -2.11
CA LEU A 1 93.40 29.13 -1.47
C LEU A 1 92.38 29.34 -0.38
N LYS A 2 92.96 29.42 0.86
CA LYS A 2 92.29 29.81 2.12
C LYS A 2 91.64 31.15 2.01
N LYS A 3 90.50 31.30 2.66
CA LYS A 3 90.22 32.45 3.54
C LYS A 3 89.08 32.17 4.46
N SER A 4 89.33 32.24 5.64
CA SER A 4 88.75 32.46 6.99
C SER A 4 87.43 33.23 7.07
N SER A 5 86.56 32.70 7.93
CA SER A 5 85.39 33.35 8.46
C SER A 5 85.68 34.45 9.48
N PRO A 6 84.73 35.36 9.72
CA PRO A 6 84.63 35.97 11.06
C PRO A 6 83.26 35.68 11.70
N ASP A 7 83.29 35.31 12.98
CA ASP A 7 82.18 35.18 13.91
C ASP A 7 81.40 36.53 14.04
N CYS A 8 80.15 36.47 13.77
CA CYS A 8 79.18 37.50 14.27
C CYS A 8 78.33 36.89 15.37
N ARG A 9 78.73 37.13 16.64
CA ARG A 9 77.90 36.93 17.81
C ARG A 9 76.92 38.09 17.86
N ALA A 10 75.63 37.81 17.49
CA ALA A 10 74.50 38.69 17.80
C ALA A 10 73.90 38.29 19.17
N THR A 11 74.11 39.14 20.11
CA THR A 11 73.47 39.05 21.45
C THR A 11 72.00 39.47 21.28
N ILE A 12 71.11 38.48 21.24
CA ILE A 12 69.64 38.74 21.33
C ILE A 12 69.27 38.78 22.79
N THR A 13 68.94 39.94 23.26
CA THR A 13 68.30 40.17 24.56
C THR A 13 66.94 39.42 24.62
N SER A 14 66.84 38.51 25.54
CA SER A 14 65.63 37.79 25.88
C SER A 14 64.58 38.74 26.50
N GLY A 15 63.63 39.20 25.68
CA GLY A 15 62.40 39.77 26.22
C GLY A 15 61.61 38.64 26.84
N SER A 16 61.36 38.67 28.12
CA SER A 16 60.53 37.72 28.82
C SER A 16 59.05 37.95 28.47
N ALA A 17 58.54 37.21 27.49
CA ALA A 17 57.10 37.00 27.35
C ALA A 17 56.77 35.88 28.33
N ASP A 18 56.39 36.25 29.53
CA ASP A 18 55.85 35.33 30.55
C ASP A 18 54.42 34.88 30.16
N GLY A 19 54.29 34.10 29.10
CA GLY A 19 53.08 33.36 28.75
C GLY A 19 53.00 32.21 29.77
N GLN A 20 52.07 32.29 30.69
CA GLN A 20 51.68 31.25 31.59
C GLN A 20 51.67 29.87 30.91
N ARG A 21 52.75 29.09 31.01
CA ARG A 21 52.71 27.67 30.58
C ARG A 21 51.88 26.93 31.60
N ARG A 22 50.53 26.79 31.31
CA ARG A 22 49.68 25.89 32.09
C ARG A 22 50.35 24.52 32.17
N SER A 23 50.44 23.96 33.37
CA SER A 23 51.01 22.63 33.55
C SER A 23 50.28 21.63 32.63
N PRO A 24 50.96 20.73 31.93
CA PRO A 24 50.33 19.78 31.01
C PRO A 24 49.26 18.93 31.69
N ARG A 25 49.30 18.76 32.99
CA ARG A 25 48.29 18.04 33.79
C ARG A 25 46.97 18.86 33.83
N LEU A 26 47.07 20.18 34.00
CA LEU A 26 45.91 21.08 34.07
C LEU A 26 45.15 21.10 32.74
N THR A 27 45.85 21.18 31.59
CA THR A 27 45.24 21.16 30.28
C THR A 27 44.50 19.84 29.98
N ASN A 28 45.12 18.69 30.35
CA ASN A 28 44.51 17.37 30.19
C ASN A 28 43.25 17.21 31.03
N LEU A 29 43.26 17.72 32.26
CA LEU A 29 42.13 17.69 33.19
C LEU A 29 40.99 18.58 32.67
N LEU A 30 41.32 19.76 32.12
CA LEU A 30 40.35 20.66 31.48
C LEU A 30 39.66 20.01 30.26
N VAL A 31 40.41 19.25 29.47
CA VAL A 31 39.84 18.52 28.33
C VAL A 31 38.80 17.48 28.78
N VAL A 32 39.15 16.68 29.81
CA VAL A 32 38.23 15.66 30.33
C VAL A 32 37.00 16.34 30.98
N ALA A 33 37.21 17.42 31.75
CA ALA A 33 36.11 18.19 32.36
C ALA A 33 35.16 18.79 31.29
N ALA A 34 35.71 19.30 30.20
CA ALA A 34 34.91 19.84 29.06
C ALA A 34 34.03 18.78 28.45
N TRP A 35 34.54 17.56 28.27
CA TRP A 35 33.75 16.45 27.71
C TRP A 35 32.68 15.96 28.70
N VAL A 36 32.96 15.91 30.00
CA VAL A 36 31.96 15.59 31.02
C VAL A 36 30.85 16.66 31.00
N ALA A 37 31.24 17.94 30.92
CA ALA A 37 30.30 19.05 30.84
C ALA A 37 29.43 18.95 29.57
N ALA A 38 30.06 18.62 28.42
CA ALA A 38 29.35 18.41 27.15
C ALA A 38 28.33 17.26 27.27
N ALA A 39 28.71 16.16 27.92
CA ALA A 39 27.82 15.03 28.17
C ALA A 39 26.62 15.44 29.04
N VAL A 40 26.88 16.17 30.13
CA VAL A 40 25.81 16.67 31.03
C VAL A 40 24.88 17.62 30.27
N ILE A 41 25.45 18.58 29.54
CA ILE A 41 24.67 19.54 28.76
C ILE A 41 23.80 18.85 27.70
N ALA A 42 24.38 17.89 26.96
CA ALA A 42 23.67 17.15 25.94
C ALA A 42 22.49 16.34 26.51
N ASN A 43 22.68 15.70 27.67
CA ASN A 43 21.62 14.96 28.36
C ASN A 43 20.55 15.88 28.95
N LEU A 44 20.92 17.06 29.46
CA LEU A 44 19.97 18.06 29.91
C LEU A 44 19.15 18.62 28.74
N LEU A 45 19.78 18.91 27.60
CA LEU A 45 19.08 19.35 26.39
C LEU A 45 18.04 18.31 25.95
N LEU A 46 18.38 17.02 26.04
CA LEU A 46 17.46 15.94 25.70
C LEU A 46 16.21 15.98 26.59
N THR A 47 16.35 16.23 27.91
CA THR A 47 15.18 16.30 28.79
C THR A 47 14.24 17.47 28.45
N PHE A 48 14.79 18.58 27.97
CA PHE A 48 13.98 19.74 27.57
C PHE A 48 13.30 19.56 26.20
N THR A 49 13.83 18.69 25.33
CA THR A 49 13.28 18.49 24.01
C THR A 49 12.24 17.34 23.94
N GLN A 50 12.11 16.56 25.02
CA GLN A 50 11.15 15.43 25.11
C GLN A 50 9.74 15.85 25.57
N ALA A 51 9.35 17.14 25.47
CA ALA A 51 8.16 17.68 26.12
C ALA A 51 6.82 17.27 25.53
N GLU A 52 6.76 16.65 24.37
CA GLU A 52 5.51 16.11 23.78
C GLU A 52 5.81 14.82 23.03
N PRO A 53 5.01 13.76 23.28
CA PRO A 53 5.12 12.56 22.45
C PRO A 53 4.46 12.81 21.11
N HIS A 54 5.09 13.58 20.25
CA HIS A 54 4.74 13.62 18.85
C HIS A 54 5.09 12.26 18.26
N ASP A 55 4.28 11.79 17.35
CA ASP A 55 4.56 10.55 16.63
C ASP A 55 5.81 10.76 15.76
N THR A 56 6.96 10.59 16.39
CA THR A 56 8.26 10.81 15.76
C THR A 56 8.79 9.58 15.05
N SER A 57 7.98 8.54 14.92
CA SER A 57 8.36 7.40 14.10
C SER A 57 8.52 7.86 12.65
N PRO A 58 9.60 7.50 11.99
CA PRO A 58 9.81 7.96 10.63
C PRO A 58 8.75 7.34 9.71
N ALA A 59 8.18 8.17 8.89
CA ALA A 59 7.51 7.64 7.72
C ALA A 59 8.54 6.82 6.95
N LEU A 60 8.20 5.58 6.63
CA LEU A 60 9.05 4.72 5.82
C LEU A 60 9.31 5.36 4.44
N LEU A 61 8.37 6.17 4.00
CA LEU A 61 8.29 6.69 2.66
C LEU A 61 8.68 8.17 2.62
N PRO A 62 9.38 8.59 1.57
CA PRO A 62 9.67 10.01 1.39
C PRO A 62 8.37 10.81 1.31
N GLN A 63 8.24 11.81 2.15
CA GLN A 63 7.10 12.74 2.11
C GLN A 63 7.44 13.91 1.18
N ASP A 64 7.57 13.62 -0.11
CA ASP A 64 7.75 14.70 -1.06
C ASP A 64 6.45 15.51 -1.20
N ALA A 65 6.57 16.73 -1.70
CA ALA A 65 5.44 17.64 -1.82
C ALA A 65 4.32 17.09 -2.72
N LYS A 66 4.65 16.28 -3.72
CA LYS A 66 3.67 15.69 -4.64
C LYS A 66 2.85 14.60 -3.95
N THR A 67 3.53 13.66 -3.27
CA THR A 67 2.87 12.55 -2.56
C THR A 67 1.99 13.08 -1.44
N ALA A 68 2.50 14.02 -0.64
CA ALA A 68 1.73 14.66 0.44
C ALA A 68 0.50 15.41 -0.11
N ALA A 69 0.65 16.14 -1.21
CA ALA A 69 -0.46 16.85 -1.85
C ALA A 69 -1.50 15.86 -2.41
N ALA A 70 -1.08 14.75 -3.00
CA ALA A 70 -2.00 13.73 -3.52
C ALA A 70 -2.78 13.10 -2.37
N THR A 71 -2.11 12.67 -1.31
CA THR A 71 -2.74 12.08 -0.11
C THR A 71 -3.74 13.07 0.52
N SER A 72 -3.35 14.34 0.65
CA SER A 72 -4.21 15.39 1.20
C SER A 72 -5.48 15.60 0.35
N ARG A 73 -5.35 15.64 -0.99
CA ARG A 73 -6.51 15.77 -1.89
C ARG A 73 -7.44 14.56 -1.82
N ILE A 74 -6.87 13.36 -1.74
CA ILE A 74 -7.65 12.12 -1.58
C ILE A 74 -8.40 12.15 -0.25
N ALA A 75 -7.73 12.54 0.86
CA ALA A 75 -8.33 12.65 2.18
C ALA A 75 -9.45 13.69 2.25
N GLN A 76 -9.31 14.82 1.52
CA GLN A 76 -10.35 15.84 1.44
C GLN A 76 -11.60 15.33 0.73
N ALA A 77 -11.42 14.55 -0.34
CA ALA A 77 -12.55 13.99 -1.10
C ALA A 77 -13.18 12.79 -0.37
N PHE A 78 -12.37 11.98 0.30
CA PHE A 78 -12.80 10.74 0.97
C PHE A 78 -12.27 10.72 2.41
N PRO A 79 -13.00 11.31 3.36
CA PRO A 79 -12.56 11.36 4.76
C PRO A 79 -12.30 9.96 5.33
N GLY A 80 -11.21 9.82 6.10
CA GLY A 80 -10.80 8.55 6.70
C GLY A 80 -9.85 7.72 5.83
N THR A 81 -9.59 8.13 4.57
CA THR A 81 -8.68 7.42 3.66
C THR A 81 -7.39 8.19 3.41
N GLY A 82 -7.05 9.12 4.30
CA GLY A 82 -5.82 9.94 4.20
C GLY A 82 -4.55 9.25 4.67
N SER A 83 -4.63 7.99 5.06
CA SER A 83 -3.50 7.17 5.50
C SER A 83 -3.07 6.20 4.40
N ASN A 84 -1.77 5.93 4.31
CA ASN A 84 -1.23 4.87 3.47
C ASN A 84 -1.07 3.55 4.26
N ALA A 85 -1.46 3.52 5.54
CA ALA A 85 -1.48 2.31 6.36
C ALA A 85 -2.78 1.55 6.10
N ILE A 86 -2.70 0.55 5.22
CA ILE A 86 -3.85 -0.27 4.80
C ILE A 86 -3.67 -1.68 5.37
N ALA A 87 -4.76 -2.25 5.84
CA ALA A 87 -4.86 -3.65 6.27
C ALA A 87 -6.09 -4.28 5.61
N TYR A 88 -6.14 -5.59 5.58
CA TYR A 88 -7.27 -6.34 5.02
C TYR A 88 -7.87 -7.22 6.11
N LEU A 89 -9.14 -6.99 6.42
CA LEU A 89 -9.93 -7.98 7.14
C LEU A 89 -10.12 -9.18 6.21
N VAL A 90 -9.83 -10.36 6.68
CA VAL A 90 -10.05 -11.62 5.96
C VAL A 90 -10.87 -12.53 6.87
N VAL A 91 -12.05 -12.92 6.41
CA VAL A 91 -12.87 -13.94 7.06
C VAL A 91 -12.74 -15.22 6.23
N GLU A 92 -12.22 -16.26 6.86
CA GLU A 92 -11.97 -17.56 6.22
C GLU A 92 -12.95 -18.60 6.78
N GLY A 93 -13.50 -19.41 5.87
CA GLY A 93 -14.35 -20.54 6.21
C GLY A 93 -13.68 -21.89 5.96
N GLY A 94 -14.10 -22.90 6.66
CA GLY A 94 -13.69 -24.29 6.43
C GLY A 94 -14.20 -24.85 5.10
N SER A 95 -15.30 -24.28 4.58
CA SER A 95 -15.93 -24.58 3.28
C SER A 95 -16.11 -23.28 2.50
N THR A 96 -16.71 -23.35 1.32
CA THR A 96 -17.13 -22.16 0.57
C THR A 96 -18.11 -21.34 1.40
N LEU A 97 -17.90 -20.03 1.43
CA LEU A 97 -18.75 -19.10 2.19
C LEU A 97 -20.15 -19.03 1.55
N GLU A 98 -21.16 -19.04 2.41
CA GLU A 98 -22.58 -18.99 2.03
C GLU A 98 -23.23 -17.73 2.62
N PRO A 99 -24.43 -17.35 2.16
CA PRO A 99 -25.15 -16.19 2.74
C PRO A 99 -25.39 -16.27 4.24
N GLN A 100 -25.44 -17.46 4.81
CA GLN A 100 -25.57 -17.66 6.26
C GLN A 100 -24.33 -17.23 7.04
N ASP A 101 -23.17 -17.10 6.39
CA ASP A 101 -21.89 -16.66 7.01
C ASP A 101 -21.78 -15.13 7.04
N GLN A 102 -22.60 -14.44 6.26
CA GLN A 102 -22.57 -12.98 6.12
C GLN A 102 -22.75 -12.25 7.46
N PRO A 103 -23.65 -12.66 8.38
CA PRO A 103 -23.76 -11.95 9.65
C PRO A 103 -22.48 -11.89 10.48
N TYR A 104 -21.64 -12.92 10.43
CA TYR A 104 -20.35 -12.93 11.13
C TYR A 104 -19.38 -11.89 10.49
N TYR A 105 -19.33 -11.86 9.17
CA TYR A 105 -18.54 -10.87 8.42
C TYR A 105 -19.02 -9.45 8.72
N ASP A 106 -20.35 -9.23 8.68
CA ASP A 106 -20.96 -7.91 8.96
C ASP A 106 -20.66 -7.47 10.41
N ALA A 107 -20.66 -8.40 11.36
CA ALA A 107 -20.29 -8.11 12.74
C ALA A 107 -18.83 -7.67 12.84
N ALA A 108 -17.92 -8.34 12.11
CA ALA A 108 -16.50 -7.96 12.07
C ALA A 108 -16.31 -6.57 11.45
N VAL A 109 -16.94 -6.31 10.30
CA VAL A 109 -16.90 -5.00 9.62
C VAL A 109 -17.49 -3.92 10.53
N GLY A 110 -18.63 -4.21 11.18
CA GLY A 110 -19.31 -3.28 12.10
C GLY A 110 -18.45 -2.93 13.30
N ALA A 111 -17.79 -3.93 13.90
CA ALA A 111 -16.88 -3.72 15.04
C ALA A 111 -15.69 -2.83 14.65
N LEU A 112 -15.14 -3.02 13.45
CA LEU A 112 -14.04 -2.18 12.95
C LEU A 112 -14.51 -0.75 12.66
N ARG A 113 -15.70 -0.57 12.07
CA ARG A 113 -16.27 0.76 11.81
C ARG A 113 -16.58 1.52 13.10
N ALA A 114 -16.88 0.81 14.18
CA ALA A 114 -17.17 1.43 15.49
C ALA A 114 -15.90 1.99 16.15
N ASP A 115 -14.71 1.47 15.82
CA ASP A 115 -13.44 1.93 16.39
C ASP A 115 -12.87 3.11 15.59
N THR A 116 -13.51 4.26 15.69
CA THR A 116 -13.11 5.49 14.97
C THR A 116 -11.77 6.06 15.43
N ARG A 117 -11.25 5.59 16.57
CA ARG A 117 -9.94 6.03 17.10
C ARG A 117 -8.78 5.43 16.30
N HIS A 118 -8.90 4.17 15.90
CA HIS A 118 -7.83 3.42 15.24
C HIS A 118 -8.12 3.14 13.77
N VAL A 119 -9.39 3.19 13.35
CA VAL A 119 -9.82 2.92 11.98
C VAL A 119 -10.31 4.22 11.34
N GLY A 120 -9.79 4.54 10.19
CA GLY A 120 -10.21 5.69 9.39
C GLY A 120 -11.43 5.39 8.53
N SER A 121 -11.41 4.26 7.84
CA SER A 121 -12.47 3.83 6.92
C SER A 121 -12.38 2.32 6.68
N VAL A 122 -13.53 1.69 6.39
CA VAL A 122 -13.59 0.28 5.98
C VAL A 122 -14.33 0.20 4.66
N LEU A 123 -13.64 -0.28 3.62
CA LEU A 123 -14.24 -0.58 2.32
C LEU A 123 -14.60 -2.05 2.29
N ASP A 124 -15.88 -2.28 2.39
CA ASP A 124 -16.49 -3.61 2.46
C ASP A 124 -16.97 -3.99 1.05
N TRP A 125 -16.60 -5.17 0.58
CA TRP A 125 -17.01 -5.66 -0.73
C TRP A 125 -18.06 -6.76 -0.64
N TRP A 126 -18.02 -7.60 0.39
CA TRP A 126 -18.79 -8.85 0.39
C TRP A 126 -20.25 -8.66 0.80
N SER A 127 -20.58 -7.59 1.52
CA SER A 127 -21.96 -7.33 1.96
C SER A 127 -22.89 -6.92 0.81
N ASP A 128 -22.38 -6.62 -0.35
CA ASP A 128 -23.14 -6.15 -1.52
C ASP A 128 -22.94 -7.11 -2.69
N PRO A 129 -24.03 -7.67 -3.27
CA PRO A 129 -23.90 -8.63 -4.38
C PRO A 129 -23.16 -8.10 -5.61
N VAL A 130 -23.18 -6.78 -5.83
CA VAL A 130 -22.51 -6.15 -6.98
C VAL A 130 -20.98 -6.18 -6.81
N THR A 131 -20.49 -5.97 -5.57
CA THR A 131 -19.05 -5.92 -5.26
C THR A 131 -18.50 -7.21 -4.66
N ALA A 132 -19.37 -8.14 -4.25
CA ALA A 132 -18.95 -9.40 -3.61
C ALA A 132 -17.87 -10.18 -4.40
N PRO A 133 -17.91 -10.23 -5.74
CA PRO A 133 -16.84 -10.92 -6.49
C PRO A 133 -15.45 -10.33 -6.31
N LEU A 134 -15.33 -9.06 -5.89
CA LEU A 134 -14.04 -8.46 -5.57
C LEU A 134 -13.49 -8.96 -4.23
N GLY A 135 -14.36 -9.09 -3.25
CA GLY A 135 -14.00 -9.45 -1.89
C GLY A 135 -13.89 -10.95 -1.64
N THR A 136 -14.23 -11.78 -2.63
CA THR A 136 -14.24 -13.24 -2.48
C THR A 136 -13.00 -13.85 -3.12
N SER A 137 -12.35 -14.77 -2.41
CA SER A 137 -11.21 -15.53 -2.95
C SER A 137 -11.66 -16.44 -4.12
N PRO A 138 -10.73 -16.82 -5.03
CA PRO A 138 -11.10 -17.66 -6.18
C PRO A 138 -11.70 -19.03 -5.82
N ASP A 139 -11.39 -19.54 -4.64
CA ASP A 139 -11.96 -20.81 -4.13
C ASP A 139 -13.26 -20.60 -3.34
N GLY A 140 -13.71 -19.35 -3.18
CA GLY A 140 -14.93 -18.99 -2.47
C GLY A 140 -14.87 -19.16 -0.95
N ARG A 141 -13.68 -19.44 -0.39
CA ARG A 141 -13.54 -19.80 1.02
C ARG A 141 -13.18 -18.63 1.92
N SER A 142 -12.89 -17.46 1.35
CA SER A 142 -12.61 -16.28 2.17
C SER A 142 -13.26 -15.03 1.59
N ALA A 143 -13.65 -14.13 2.49
CA ALA A 143 -14.20 -12.81 2.17
C ALA A 143 -13.28 -11.74 2.77
N THR A 144 -13.08 -10.64 2.03
CA THR A 144 -12.13 -9.58 2.41
C THR A 144 -12.79 -8.21 2.44
N ALA A 145 -12.29 -7.34 3.34
CA ALA A 145 -12.58 -5.91 3.34
C ALA A 145 -11.28 -5.12 3.53
N MET A 146 -11.16 -3.96 2.87
CA MET A 146 -10.00 -3.08 3.02
C MET A 146 -10.23 -2.12 4.17
N VAL A 147 -9.24 -1.99 5.05
CA VAL A 147 -9.31 -1.18 6.27
C VAL A 147 -8.19 -0.14 6.24
N TRP A 148 -8.54 1.14 6.28
CA TRP A 148 -7.59 2.23 6.48
C TRP A 148 -7.34 2.41 7.98
N LEU A 149 -6.09 2.22 8.41
CA LEU A 149 -5.68 2.43 9.80
C LEU A 149 -5.38 3.92 10.03
N ARG A 150 -5.53 4.37 11.26
CA ARG A 150 -5.05 5.71 11.65
C ARG A 150 -3.53 5.68 11.79
N GLY A 151 -2.89 6.75 11.37
CA GLY A 151 -1.43 6.86 11.28
C GLY A 151 -0.93 6.47 9.90
N GLU A 152 0.29 6.88 9.58
CA GLU A 152 0.95 6.52 8.32
C GLU A 152 1.71 5.20 8.46
N ALA A 153 1.86 4.48 7.38
CA ALA A 153 2.58 3.21 7.37
C ALA A 153 3.99 3.39 7.95
N GLY A 154 4.33 2.55 8.91
CA GLY A 154 5.59 2.60 9.62
C GLY A 154 5.62 3.46 10.87
N THR A 155 4.53 4.19 11.19
CA THR A 155 4.46 4.99 12.41
C THR A 155 3.99 4.17 13.60
N THR A 156 4.30 4.65 14.81
CA THR A 156 3.83 4.04 16.07
C THR A 156 2.30 4.06 16.12
N GLN A 157 1.67 5.14 15.63
CA GLN A 157 0.22 5.26 15.58
C GLN A 157 -0.41 4.16 14.70
N ALA A 158 0.19 3.88 13.54
CA ALA A 158 -0.29 2.80 12.66
C ALA A 158 -0.12 1.44 13.33
N ALA A 159 0.99 1.22 14.04
CA ALA A 159 1.24 -0.02 14.78
C ALA A 159 0.22 -0.21 15.92
N GLU A 160 -0.04 0.85 16.70
CA GLU A 160 -1.07 0.84 17.75
C GLU A 160 -2.46 0.57 17.17
N SER A 161 -2.77 1.19 16.03
CA SER A 161 -4.05 0.98 15.33
C SER A 161 -4.19 -0.47 14.87
N LEU A 162 -3.12 -1.05 14.36
CA LEU A 162 -3.11 -2.46 13.92
C LEU A 162 -3.33 -3.41 15.09
N ASP A 163 -2.67 -3.16 16.23
CA ASP A 163 -2.82 -4.00 17.42
C ASP A 163 -4.23 -3.84 18.03
N ALA A 164 -4.79 -2.64 18.00
CA ALA A 164 -6.18 -2.39 18.43
C ALA A 164 -7.16 -3.19 17.55
N VAL A 165 -7.01 -3.11 16.22
CA VAL A 165 -7.82 -3.86 15.25
C VAL A 165 -7.73 -5.37 15.51
N ARG A 166 -6.53 -5.89 15.75
CA ARG A 166 -6.34 -7.31 16.11
C ARG A 166 -7.05 -7.67 17.41
N SER A 167 -7.05 -6.76 18.39
CA SER A 167 -7.74 -7.01 19.67
C SER A 167 -9.27 -6.98 19.52
N VAL A 168 -9.80 -6.09 18.68
CA VAL A 168 -11.24 -6.01 18.37
C VAL A 168 -11.70 -7.33 17.74
N LEU A 169 -10.96 -7.86 16.77
CA LEU A 169 -11.33 -9.12 16.10
C LEU A 169 -11.26 -10.32 17.05
N ARG A 170 -10.32 -10.33 18.01
CA ARG A 170 -10.25 -11.40 19.02
C ARG A 170 -11.44 -11.39 20.00
N GLN A 171 -12.13 -10.28 20.11
CA GLN A 171 -13.30 -10.14 20.99
C GLN A 171 -14.61 -10.53 20.30
N LEU A 172 -14.61 -10.80 19.00
CA LEU A 172 -15.80 -11.25 18.29
C LEU A 172 -16.27 -12.60 18.82
N PRO A 173 -17.59 -12.80 18.92
CA PRO A 173 -18.12 -14.10 19.30
C PRO A 173 -17.60 -15.21 18.35
N PRO A 174 -17.16 -16.32 18.89
CA PRO A 174 -16.69 -17.42 18.03
C PRO A 174 -17.84 -17.95 17.16
N SER A 175 -17.55 -18.22 15.90
CA SER A 175 -18.49 -18.84 14.96
C SER A 175 -17.92 -20.18 14.48
N GLU A 176 -18.78 -21.18 14.37
CA GLU A 176 -18.34 -22.52 13.95
C GLU A 176 -17.82 -22.47 12.51
N GLY A 177 -16.54 -22.82 12.34
CA GLY A 177 -15.91 -22.91 11.03
C GLY A 177 -15.44 -21.60 10.43
N LEU A 178 -15.70 -20.45 11.08
CA LEU A 178 -15.29 -19.14 10.57
C LEU A 178 -14.19 -18.53 11.44
N ARG A 179 -13.24 -17.86 10.78
CA ARG A 179 -12.15 -17.13 11.47
C ARG A 179 -11.91 -15.77 10.82
N ALA A 180 -11.99 -14.72 11.61
CA ALA A 180 -11.61 -13.37 11.18
C ALA A 180 -10.14 -13.12 11.54
N SER A 181 -9.39 -12.59 10.58
CA SER A 181 -7.97 -12.26 10.74
C SER A 181 -7.64 -10.96 10.01
N ILE A 182 -6.51 -10.33 10.36
CA ILE A 182 -6.00 -9.16 9.66
C ILE A 182 -4.74 -9.56 8.89
N VAL A 183 -4.77 -9.35 7.60
CA VAL A 183 -3.61 -9.46 6.70
C VAL A 183 -3.13 -8.04 6.40
N VAL A 184 -1.83 -7.82 6.56
CA VAL A 184 -1.25 -6.48 6.42
C VAL A 184 -0.23 -6.52 5.28
N PRO A 185 -0.30 -5.58 4.32
CA PRO A 185 0.79 -5.44 3.35
C PRO A 185 2.13 -5.23 4.06
N ALA A 186 3.20 -5.77 3.49
CA ALA A 186 4.52 -5.71 4.11
C ALA A 186 4.97 -4.27 4.40
N ILE A 187 4.53 -3.31 3.58
CA ILE A 187 4.83 -1.89 3.78
C ILE A 187 4.22 -1.33 5.08
N THR A 188 3.13 -1.90 5.54
CA THR A 188 2.48 -1.47 6.80
C THR A 188 3.07 -2.21 8.00
N ASN A 189 3.48 -3.46 7.83
CA ASN A 189 3.87 -4.35 8.93
C ASN A 189 5.39 -4.43 9.15
N ASP A 190 6.17 -4.51 8.07
CA ASP A 190 7.60 -4.76 8.15
C ASP A 190 8.39 -3.51 7.74
N MET A 191 8.78 -2.73 8.74
CA MET A 191 9.80 -1.71 8.54
C MET A 191 11.10 -2.39 8.12
N PRO A 192 11.66 -2.05 6.95
CA PRO A 192 12.87 -2.75 6.47
C PRO A 192 14.07 -2.64 7.40
N MET A 193 14.07 -1.68 8.32
CA MET A 193 15.19 -1.45 9.23
C MET A 193 14.77 -1.44 10.70
N GLN A 194 13.58 -1.96 11.02
CA GLN A 194 13.17 -2.13 12.42
C GLN A 194 14.03 -3.23 13.06
N ILE A 195 14.80 -2.83 14.06
CA ILE A 195 15.56 -3.74 14.89
C ILE A 195 14.87 -3.75 16.27
N THR A 196 14.48 -4.94 16.70
CA THR A 196 13.87 -5.08 18.03
C THR A 196 14.91 -4.75 19.13
N ALA A 197 14.44 -4.36 20.30
CA ALA A 197 15.32 -3.99 21.41
C ALA A 197 16.28 -5.12 21.77
N TRP A 198 15.84 -6.38 21.73
CA TRP A 198 16.71 -7.53 22.03
C TRP A 198 17.76 -7.76 20.95
N GLN A 199 17.41 -7.55 19.66
CA GLN A 199 18.35 -7.64 18.53
C GLN A 199 19.42 -6.54 18.65
N SER A 200 18.99 -5.32 18.99
CA SER A 200 19.89 -4.18 19.25
C SER A 200 20.87 -4.52 20.37
N ALA A 201 20.36 -5.00 21.50
CA ALA A 201 21.18 -5.41 22.63
C ALA A 201 22.18 -6.51 22.24
N THR A 202 21.76 -7.47 21.42
CA THR A 202 22.62 -8.55 20.91
C THR A 202 23.74 -8.00 20.03
N ILE A 203 23.42 -7.13 19.07
CA ILE A 203 24.41 -6.52 18.16
C ILE A 203 25.45 -5.72 18.96
N VAL A 204 25.00 -4.88 19.90
CA VAL A 204 25.88 -4.06 20.72
C VAL A 204 26.76 -4.95 21.64
N THR A 205 26.17 -6.00 22.22
CA THR A 205 26.91 -6.96 23.07
C THR A 205 27.98 -7.69 22.26
N VAL A 206 27.64 -8.19 21.08
CA VAL A 206 28.59 -8.88 20.16
C VAL A 206 29.72 -7.90 19.78
N ALA A 207 29.39 -6.67 19.42
CA ALA A 207 30.39 -5.66 19.07
C ALA A 207 31.31 -5.35 20.29
N ALA A 208 30.75 -5.22 21.47
CA ALA A 208 31.49 -4.99 22.70
C ALA A 208 32.42 -6.18 23.05
N VAL A 209 31.91 -7.42 22.90
CA VAL A 209 32.71 -8.64 23.13
C VAL A 209 33.88 -8.69 22.15
N ILE A 210 33.63 -8.40 20.86
CA ILE A 210 34.68 -8.36 19.84
C ILE A 210 35.71 -7.27 20.19
N ALA A 211 35.26 -6.10 20.59
CA ALA A 211 36.14 -5.02 21.03
C ALA A 211 37.03 -5.46 22.20
N VAL A 212 36.44 -6.10 23.19
CA VAL A 212 37.18 -6.63 24.37
C VAL A 212 38.19 -7.71 23.91
N LEU A 213 37.78 -8.64 23.04
CA LEU A 213 38.69 -9.68 22.52
C LEU A 213 39.85 -9.07 21.75
N LEU A 214 39.61 -8.02 20.96
CA LEU A 214 40.65 -7.29 20.24
C LEU A 214 41.61 -6.58 21.23
N LEU A 215 41.07 -6.00 22.31
CA LEU A 215 41.87 -5.34 23.35
C LEU A 215 42.72 -6.36 24.13
N LEU A 216 42.14 -7.53 24.43
CA LEU A 216 42.89 -8.65 25.04
C LEU A 216 43.96 -9.18 24.10
N ARG A 217 43.64 -9.32 22.81
CA ARG A 217 44.61 -9.72 21.79
C ARG A 217 45.76 -8.74 21.67
N ALA A 218 45.48 -7.45 21.86
CA ALA A 218 46.50 -6.41 21.89
C ALA A 218 47.33 -6.42 23.18
N ARG A 219 47.01 -7.29 24.16
CA ARG A 219 47.69 -7.42 25.46
C ARG A 219 47.79 -6.11 26.24
N LEU A 220 46.73 -5.28 26.17
CA LEU A 220 46.64 -4.03 26.91
C LEU A 220 46.56 -4.33 28.42
N SER A 221 47.21 -3.48 29.22
CA SER A 221 47.06 -3.53 30.68
C SER A 221 45.62 -3.19 31.06
N VAL A 222 45.14 -3.67 32.21
CA VAL A 222 43.79 -3.40 32.77
C VAL A 222 43.50 -1.90 32.79
N ARG A 223 44.51 -1.10 33.18
CA ARG A 223 44.39 0.38 33.19
C ARG A 223 44.16 0.95 31.82
N ALA A 224 44.89 0.46 30.79
CA ALA A 224 44.73 0.91 29.42
C ALA A 224 43.34 0.53 28.87
N ALA A 225 42.87 -0.68 29.17
CA ALA A 225 41.54 -1.13 28.79
C ALA A 225 40.44 -0.27 29.44
N ALA A 226 40.60 0.07 30.72
CA ALA A 226 39.66 0.95 31.45
C ALA A 226 39.61 2.37 30.84
N ILE A 227 40.76 2.92 30.43
CA ILE A 227 40.82 4.24 29.75
C ILE A 227 40.05 4.21 28.42
N VAL A 228 40.18 3.12 27.67
CA VAL A 228 39.44 2.92 26.40
C VAL A 228 37.94 2.88 26.63
N LEU A 229 37.53 2.07 27.63
CA LEU A 229 36.10 1.93 27.96
C LEU A 229 35.51 3.26 28.44
N LEU A 230 36.26 3.99 29.30
CA LEU A 230 35.84 5.31 29.74
C LEU A 230 35.73 6.32 28.62
N THR A 231 36.63 6.26 27.61
CA THR A 231 36.56 7.11 26.42
C THR A 231 35.34 6.76 25.59
N ALA A 232 35.03 5.47 25.41
CA ALA A 232 33.87 4.98 24.68
C ALA A 232 32.58 5.43 25.35
N ASP A 233 32.51 5.24 26.67
CA ASP A 233 31.34 5.61 27.48
C ASP A 233 31.07 7.12 27.40
N LEU A 234 32.12 7.92 27.54
CA LEU A 234 32.02 9.39 27.51
C LEU A 234 31.61 9.88 26.10
N SER A 235 32.15 9.26 25.05
CA SER A 235 31.74 9.60 23.65
C SER A 235 30.27 9.22 23.39
N LEU A 236 29.82 8.06 23.89
CA LEU A 236 28.45 7.61 23.76
C LEU A 236 27.48 8.50 24.54
N ALA A 237 27.91 8.95 25.75
CA ALA A 237 27.12 9.88 26.58
C ALA A 237 26.90 11.25 25.92
N VAL A 238 27.74 11.64 24.95
CA VAL A 238 27.53 12.85 24.14
C VAL A 238 26.78 12.52 22.87
N ALA A 239 27.17 11.45 22.18
CA ALA A 239 26.63 11.09 20.84
C ALA A 239 25.14 10.73 20.90
N TRP A 240 24.71 10.00 21.94
CA TRP A 240 23.34 9.53 22.11
C TRP A 240 22.34 10.69 22.22
N PRO A 241 22.51 11.64 23.18
CA PRO A 241 21.57 12.77 23.28
C PRO A 241 21.61 13.66 22.02
N LEU A 242 22.79 13.87 21.46
CA LEU A 242 22.93 14.69 20.25
C LEU A 242 22.16 14.08 19.06
N ALA A 243 22.26 12.76 18.87
CA ALA A 243 21.49 12.06 17.85
C ALA A 243 19.98 12.13 18.13
N ALA A 244 19.56 12.06 19.40
CA ALA A 244 18.16 12.18 19.80
C ALA A 244 17.60 13.60 19.55
N VAL A 245 18.39 14.64 19.83
CA VAL A 245 18.00 16.03 19.56
C VAL A 245 17.86 16.27 18.05
N VAL A 246 18.78 15.74 17.26
CA VAL A 246 18.73 15.85 15.79
C VAL A 246 17.45 15.16 15.25
N ARG A 247 17.07 14.01 15.81
CA ARG A 247 15.84 13.30 15.45
C ARG A 247 14.57 14.09 15.78
N GLY A 248 14.57 14.85 16.87
CA GLY A 248 13.44 15.66 17.30
C GLY A 248 13.06 16.81 16.37
N HIS A 249 13.81 17.00 15.29
CA HIS A 249 13.55 18.03 14.27
C HIS A 249 12.93 17.42 12.98
N ASP A 250 11.92 16.56 13.12
CA ASP A 250 11.15 15.95 12.03
C ASP A 250 11.95 15.07 11.06
N TRP A 251 13.16 14.69 11.44
CA TRP A 251 14.01 13.81 10.61
C TRP A 251 13.78 12.34 10.98
N GLY A 252 12.54 11.96 11.21
CA GLY A 252 12.09 10.66 11.67
C GLY A 252 12.99 9.47 11.34
N THR A 253 13.76 9.03 12.32
CA THR A 253 14.63 7.85 12.19
C THR A 253 14.23 6.80 13.21
N ASP A 254 14.29 5.54 12.82
CA ASP A 254 14.15 4.46 13.80
C ASP A 254 15.25 4.63 14.86
N SER A 255 14.83 4.94 16.07
CA SER A 255 15.71 5.24 17.18
C SER A 255 16.61 4.05 17.53
N VAL A 256 16.06 2.84 17.48
CA VAL A 256 16.80 1.63 17.88
C VAL A 256 17.89 1.31 16.86
N PHE A 257 17.58 1.40 15.56
CA PHE A 257 18.57 1.18 14.50
C PHE A 257 19.69 2.22 14.55
N SER A 258 19.34 3.51 14.63
CA SER A 258 20.30 4.62 14.69
C SER A 258 21.22 4.48 15.89
N TRP A 259 20.65 4.16 17.07
CA TRP A 259 21.40 3.97 18.30
C TRP A 259 22.36 2.78 18.20
N THR A 260 21.89 1.65 17.67
CA THR A 260 22.67 0.42 17.49
C THR A 260 23.89 0.69 16.61
N LEU A 261 23.64 1.31 15.46
CA LEU A 261 24.68 1.63 14.48
C LEU A 261 25.70 2.62 15.05
N ALA A 262 25.22 3.66 15.75
CA ALA A 262 26.06 4.65 16.41
C ALA A 262 26.95 3.99 17.49
N ALA A 263 26.38 3.12 18.32
CA ALA A 263 27.11 2.39 19.37
C ALA A 263 28.19 1.48 18.78
N VAL A 264 27.85 0.70 17.77
CA VAL A 264 28.79 -0.23 17.11
C VAL A 264 29.95 0.53 16.45
N LEU A 265 29.64 1.59 15.70
CA LEU A 265 30.67 2.39 15.00
C LEU A 265 31.55 3.15 15.99
N THR A 266 30.97 3.64 17.11
CA THR A 266 31.72 4.31 18.19
C THR A 266 32.69 3.33 18.83
N ILE A 267 32.24 2.14 19.23
CA ILE A 267 33.05 1.07 19.82
C ILE A 267 34.16 0.68 18.83
N GLY A 268 33.85 0.52 17.57
CA GLY A 268 34.81 0.17 16.51
C GLY A 268 35.88 1.22 16.30
N THR A 269 35.47 2.50 16.25
CA THR A 269 36.38 3.63 16.05
C THR A 269 37.36 3.76 17.23
N ILE A 270 36.87 3.67 18.47
CA ILE A 270 37.70 3.77 19.66
C ILE A 270 38.61 2.55 19.79
N THR A 271 38.12 1.35 19.46
CA THR A 271 38.96 0.14 19.48
C THR A 271 40.09 0.26 18.46
N ALA A 272 39.83 0.74 17.25
CA ALA A 272 40.85 0.98 16.23
C ALA A 272 41.86 2.04 16.69
N ALA A 273 41.39 3.13 17.27
CA ALA A 273 42.23 4.21 17.81
C ALA A 273 43.16 3.71 18.88
N THR A 274 42.63 2.87 19.79
CA THR A 274 43.45 2.34 20.90
C THR A 274 44.47 1.29 20.43
N MET A 275 44.09 0.45 19.47
CA MET A 275 45.05 -0.48 18.87
C MET A 275 46.22 0.26 18.23
N LEU A 276 45.91 1.36 17.55
CA LEU A 276 46.92 2.20 16.90
C LEU A 276 47.78 2.91 17.94
N ALA A 277 47.14 3.47 19.00
CA ALA A 277 47.87 4.12 20.08
C ALA A 277 48.83 3.15 20.81
N ALA A 278 48.40 1.89 21.01
CA ALA A 278 49.23 0.84 21.59
C ALA A 278 50.47 0.53 20.73
N ARG A 279 50.29 0.50 19.40
CA ARG A 279 51.40 0.28 18.48
C ARG A 279 52.39 1.44 18.46
N LEU A 280 51.91 2.65 18.55
CA LEU A 280 52.75 3.86 18.55
C LEU A 280 53.51 4.02 19.85
N GLY A 281 52.97 3.61 20.97
CA GLY A 281 53.65 3.65 22.27
C GLY A 281 54.84 2.71 22.36
N SER A 282 54.90 1.65 21.55
CA SER A 282 55.97 0.67 21.56
C SER A 282 57.24 1.13 20.79
N ASP A 283 57.10 2.02 19.81
CA ASP A 283 58.19 2.52 19.00
C ASP A 283 58.88 3.75 19.61
N ALA A 284 58.33 4.27 20.73
CA ALA A 284 58.80 5.52 21.33
C ALA A 284 59.77 5.27 22.50
N GLY A 285 60.95 4.81 22.17
CA GLY A 285 62.00 4.71 23.20
C GLY A 285 62.50 6.05 23.72
N HIS A 286 62.26 7.19 23.02
CA HIS A 286 62.90 8.46 23.35
C HIS A 286 62.10 9.75 23.22
N SER A 287 60.89 9.77 22.76
CA SER A 287 59.90 10.89 22.91
C SER A 287 58.58 10.56 22.18
N ALA A 288 57.50 10.52 22.93
CA ALA A 288 56.17 10.09 22.41
C ALA A 288 55.47 11.14 21.51
N ALA A 289 55.84 12.40 21.58
CA ALA A 289 55.15 13.51 20.93
C ALA A 289 55.30 13.52 19.38
N PRO A 290 56.49 13.35 18.78
CA PRO A 290 56.62 13.37 17.31
C PRO A 290 56.01 12.14 16.68
N THR A 291 56.06 10.97 17.29
CA THR A 291 55.48 9.69 16.79
C THR A 291 53.95 9.75 16.72
N TYR A 292 53.32 10.40 17.67
CA TYR A 292 51.85 10.59 17.71
C TYR A 292 51.42 11.47 16.51
N ARG A 293 52.14 12.57 16.29
CA ARG A 293 51.81 13.56 15.28
C ARG A 293 51.98 13.00 13.84
N ASP A 294 52.95 12.14 13.63
CA ASP A 294 53.22 11.50 12.34
C ASP A 294 52.21 10.38 12.01
N SER A 295 51.64 9.78 13.04
CA SER A 295 50.70 8.66 12.88
C SER A 295 49.22 9.09 13.01
N LEU A 296 48.98 10.35 13.41
CA LEU A 296 47.63 10.93 13.53
C LEU A 296 46.81 10.72 12.23
N PRO A 297 47.36 10.92 10.99
CA PRO A 297 46.62 10.68 9.78
C PRO A 297 46.20 9.21 9.58
N ALA A 298 46.97 8.27 10.13
CA ALA A 298 46.72 6.83 9.90
C ALA A 298 45.48 6.32 10.66
N PHE A 299 45.11 6.93 11.78
CA PHE A 299 43.87 6.53 12.47
C PHE A 299 42.74 7.57 12.38
N ALA A 300 43.07 8.83 12.16
CA ALA A 300 42.01 9.83 11.93
C ALA A 300 41.31 9.58 10.57
N LEU A 301 42.02 9.10 9.57
CA LEU A 301 41.48 8.87 8.21
C LEU A 301 40.31 7.87 8.20
N PRO A 302 40.38 6.69 8.83
CA PRO A 302 39.23 5.78 8.83
C PRO A 302 37.98 6.37 9.50
N GLY A 303 38.11 7.01 10.66
CA GLY A 303 36.99 7.66 11.33
C GLY A 303 36.40 8.82 10.53
N ALA A 304 37.31 9.63 9.91
CA ALA A 304 36.88 10.71 9.03
C ALA A 304 36.12 10.16 7.79
N CYS A 305 36.58 9.05 7.21
CA CYS A 305 35.88 8.43 6.06
C CYS A 305 34.48 7.95 6.45
N VAL A 306 34.35 7.31 7.62
CA VAL A 306 33.01 6.92 8.11
C VAL A 306 32.14 8.15 8.27
N ALA A 307 32.62 9.20 8.94
CA ALA A 307 31.85 10.43 9.14
C ALA A 307 31.48 11.12 7.82
N ILE A 308 32.40 11.11 6.85
CA ILE A 308 32.20 11.73 5.52
C ILE A 308 31.18 10.96 4.67
N PHE A 309 31.20 9.61 4.71
CA PHE A 309 30.28 8.81 3.88
C PHE A 309 28.91 8.61 4.52
N THR A 310 28.80 8.67 5.86
CA THR A 310 27.54 8.45 6.54
C THR A 310 26.90 9.76 7.03
N GLY A 311 27.68 10.72 7.52
CA GLY A 311 27.14 11.98 8.07
C GLY A 311 26.21 12.73 7.13
N PRO A 312 26.61 13.00 5.87
CA PRO A 312 25.74 13.69 4.91
C PRO A 312 24.44 12.96 4.56
N LEU A 313 24.29 11.68 4.93
CA LEU A 313 23.02 10.97 4.78
C LEU A 313 21.91 11.55 5.69
N LEU A 314 22.24 12.44 6.62
CA LEU A 314 21.26 13.29 7.29
C LEU A 314 20.52 14.23 6.32
N LEU A 315 21.09 14.50 5.15
CA LEU A 315 20.50 15.31 4.08
C LEU A 315 19.79 14.46 3.02
N ALA A 316 19.74 13.14 3.22
CA ALA A 316 19.08 12.20 2.31
C ALA A 316 17.58 12.50 2.24
N ARG A 317 16.97 12.24 1.10
CA ARG A 317 15.51 12.33 0.95
C ARG A 317 14.78 11.09 1.48
N THR A 318 15.50 9.97 1.57
CA THR A 318 14.95 8.73 2.11
C THR A 318 15.06 8.75 3.63
N PRO A 319 13.93 8.80 4.39
CA PRO A 319 13.98 8.95 5.84
C PRO A 319 14.77 7.84 6.55
N ALA A 320 14.72 6.61 6.02
CA ALA A 320 15.46 5.47 6.59
C ALA A 320 16.98 5.68 6.58
N LEU A 321 17.52 6.50 5.66
CA LEU A 321 18.96 6.81 5.61
C LEU A 321 19.39 7.80 6.69
N HIS A 322 18.48 8.57 7.30
CA HIS A 322 18.79 9.46 8.40
C HIS A 322 19.36 8.68 9.60
N GLY A 323 18.90 7.43 9.80
CA GLY A 323 19.47 6.54 10.82
C GLY A 323 20.95 6.24 10.60
N VAL A 324 21.35 6.07 9.34
CA VAL A 324 22.76 5.88 8.98
C VAL A 324 23.53 7.21 9.18
N GLY A 325 22.90 8.32 8.86
CA GLY A 325 23.46 9.67 9.05
C GLY A 325 23.73 10.00 10.52
N THR A 326 22.80 9.67 11.43
CA THR A 326 22.99 9.87 12.87
C THR A 326 24.13 9.01 13.41
N ALA A 327 24.35 7.82 12.83
CA ALA A 327 25.50 6.98 13.16
C ALA A 327 26.82 7.66 12.75
N GLY A 328 26.83 8.35 11.59
CA GLY A 328 27.97 9.16 11.17
C GLY A 328 28.33 10.27 12.14
N LEU A 329 27.31 10.94 12.67
CA LEU A 329 27.46 11.94 13.72
C LEU A 329 28.08 11.32 14.98
N GLY A 330 27.62 10.12 15.38
CA GLY A 330 28.19 9.38 16.51
C GLY A 330 29.67 9.04 16.29
N VAL A 331 30.04 8.62 15.09
CA VAL A 331 31.46 8.33 14.75
C VAL A 331 32.31 9.61 14.77
N PHE A 332 31.76 10.75 14.34
CA PHE A 332 32.44 12.04 14.42
C PHE A 332 32.75 12.40 15.88
N VAL A 333 31.77 12.22 16.77
CA VAL A 333 31.94 12.43 18.22
C VAL A 333 32.99 11.46 18.77
N ALA A 334 32.94 10.18 18.40
CA ALA A 334 33.93 9.16 18.82
C ALA A 334 35.34 9.48 18.32
N LEU A 335 35.47 9.98 17.11
CA LEU A 335 36.75 10.42 16.56
C LEU A 335 37.31 11.62 17.35
N ALA A 336 36.48 12.61 17.64
CA ALA A 336 36.84 13.78 18.43
C ALA A 336 37.30 13.34 19.84
N ALA A 337 36.57 12.41 20.48
CA ALA A 337 36.96 11.83 21.78
C ALA A 337 38.28 11.08 21.70
N SER A 338 38.50 10.31 20.66
CA SER A 338 39.73 9.54 20.44
C SER A 338 40.95 10.47 20.22
N LEU A 339 40.71 11.65 19.63
CA LEU A 339 41.78 12.63 19.38
C LEU A 339 42.05 13.53 20.59
N THR A 340 41.10 13.71 21.52
CA THR A 340 41.22 14.66 22.59
C THR A 340 41.20 13.99 23.98
N VAL A 341 40.15 13.21 24.30
CA VAL A 341 39.98 12.59 25.64
C VAL A 341 40.99 11.46 25.85
N LEU A 342 41.14 10.61 24.85
CA LEU A 342 41.97 9.42 24.95
C LEU A 342 43.43 9.78 25.29
N PRO A 343 44.13 10.70 24.57
CA PRO A 343 45.49 11.09 24.96
C PRO A 343 45.54 11.82 26.29
N ALA A 344 44.50 12.61 26.64
CA ALA A 344 44.44 13.28 27.95
C ALA A 344 44.37 12.27 29.11
N LEU A 345 43.52 11.24 28.98
CA LEU A 345 43.37 10.17 30.00
C LEU A 345 44.65 9.33 30.07
N ILE A 346 45.28 8.98 28.96
CA ILE A 346 46.55 8.24 28.94
C ILE A 346 47.64 9.04 29.72
N ALA A 347 47.73 10.35 29.45
CA ALA A 347 48.69 11.23 30.09
C ALA A 347 48.43 11.39 31.60
N LEU A 348 47.15 11.51 32.00
CA LEU A 348 46.74 11.63 33.42
C LEU A 348 47.02 10.34 34.19
N ALA A 349 46.75 9.19 33.56
CA ALA A 349 46.95 7.87 34.20
C ALA A 349 48.40 7.42 34.27
N GLY A 350 49.34 8.13 33.61
CA GLY A 350 50.72 7.73 33.54
C GLY A 350 50.95 6.39 32.80
N ALA A 351 50.00 6.00 31.96
CA ALA A 351 49.96 4.69 31.34
C ALA A 351 50.89 4.54 30.12
N SER A 352 51.67 5.57 29.79
CA SER A 352 52.54 5.62 28.61
C SER A 352 53.68 4.60 28.60
N ARG A 353 54.01 4.05 29.78
CA ARG A 353 55.12 3.07 29.92
C ARG A 353 54.63 1.62 29.90
N GLN A 354 53.35 1.35 29.79
CA GLN A 354 52.77 -0.01 29.93
C GLN A 354 52.12 -0.57 28.66
N LEU A 355 52.36 0.10 27.55
CA LEU A 355 51.82 -0.40 26.26
C LEU A 355 52.77 -1.43 25.69
N PRO A 356 52.35 -2.69 25.47
CA PRO A 356 53.27 -3.73 24.98
C PRO A 356 53.71 -3.52 23.53
N ALA A 357 54.89 -3.98 23.21
CA ALA A 357 55.38 -3.97 21.82
C ALA A 357 54.47 -4.84 20.94
N PRO A 358 54.17 -4.39 19.72
CA PRO A 358 53.38 -5.18 18.82
C PRO A 358 54.07 -6.49 18.46
N THR A 359 53.40 -7.59 18.70
CA THR A 359 53.87 -8.88 18.22
C THR A 359 53.77 -8.84 16.67
N THR A 360 54.87 -8.87 16.00
CA THR A 360 54.97 -8.97 14.54
C THR A 360 54.63 -10.41 14.08
N GLY A 361 53.45 -10.86 14.41
CA GLY A 361 52.89 -12.06 13.79
C GLY A 361 52.53 -11.75 12.35
N ALA A 362 53.16 -12.46 11.40
CA ALA A 362 52.70 -12.44 10.02
C ALA A 362 51.22 -12.84 10.05
N GLY A 363 50.34 -11.86 9.82
CA GLY A 363 48.89 -12.08 9.80
C GLY A 363 48.51 -13.13 8.76
N TRP A 364 47.44 -13.80 9.02
CA TRP A 364 46.83 -14.84 8.15
C TRP A 364 46.76 -14.37 6.70
N THR A 365 46.62 -13.07 6.49
CA THR A 365 46.59 -12.41 5.17
C THR A 365 47.93 -12.48 4.41
N GLY A 366 49.05 -12.76 5.06
CA GLY A 366 50.37 -12.87 4.41
C GLY A 366 50.56 -14.17 3.62
N ARG A 367 49.75 -15.18 3.89
CA ARG A 367 49.87 -16.50 3.25
C ARG A 367 49.18 -16.62 1.88
N LEU A 368 48.27 -15.71 1.55
CA LEU A 368 47.59 -15.64 0.26
C LEU A 368 48.33 -14.63 -0.66
N SER A 369 49.57 -14.92 -1.01
CA SER A 369 50.32 -14.11 -1.97
C SER A 369 50.04 -14.58 -3.39
N LEU A 370 49.15 -13.92 -4.10
CA LEU A 370 49.03 -14.08 -5.56
C LEU A 370 50.20 -13.33 -6.22
N PRO A 371 50.90 -13.94 -7.18
CA PRO A 371 51.96 -13.25 -7.90
C PRO A 371 51.35 -12.07 -8.69
N VAL A 372 51.88 -10.88 -8.45
CA VAL A 372 51.43 -9.66 -9.13
C VAL A 372 52.06 -9.65 -10.54
N SER A 373 51.20 -9.97 -11.52
CA SER A 373 51.57 -9.84 -12.92
C SER A 373 50.46 -9.06 -13.62
N SER A 374 50.77 -8.52 -14.81
CA SER A 374 49.74 -7.86 -15.64
C SER A 374 48.61 -8.83 -15.99
N ALA A 375 48.91 -10.11 -16.14
CA ALA A 375 47.91 -11.16 -16.36
C ALA A 375 46.96 -11.32 -15.14
N SER A 376 47.49 -11.24 -13.92
CA SER A 376 46.62 -11.35 -12.70
C SER A 376 45.74 -10.12 -12.53
N ALA A 377 46.23 -8.94 -12.94
CA ALA A 377 45.38 -7.71 -12.90
C ALA A 377 44.25 -7.77 -13.94
N LEU A 378 44.53 -8.25 -15.15
CA LEU A 378 43.53 -8.45 -16.21
C LEU A 378 42.53 -9.55 -15.80
N GLY A 379 43.04 -10.66 -15.23
CA GLY A 379 42.21 -11.75 -14.74
C GLY A 379 41.25 -11.28 -13.64
N THR A 380 41.71 -10.46 -12.67
CA THR A 380 40.85 -9.90 -11.64
C THR A 380 39.79 -8.94 -12.23
N ALA A 381 40.20 -8.12 -13.23
CA ALA A 381 39.25 -7.22 -13.90
C ALA A 381 38.14 -8.00 -14.61
N ALA A 382 38.52 -9.11 -15.31
CA ALA A 382 37.55 -9.97 -15.99
C ALA A 382 36.57 -10.63 -14.97
N VAL A 383 37.09 -11.16 -13.87
CA VAL A 383 36.28 -11.76 -12.83
C VAL A 383 35.30 -10.72 -12.22
N LEU A 384 35.82 -9.52 -11.96
CA LEU A 384 34.95 -8.43 -11.44
C LEU A 384 33.83 -8.08 -12.44
N ALA A 385 34.18 -8.00 -13.73
CA ALA A 385 33.19 -7.70 -14.79
C ALA A 385 32.09 -8.79 -14.85
N ILE A 386 32.47 -10.08 -14.73
CA ILE A 386 31.50 -11.20 -14.67
C ILE A 386 30.63 -11.08 -13.43
N CYS A 387 31.24 -10.74 -12.29
CA CYS A 387 30.50 -10.56 -11.04
C CYS A 387 29.46 -9.40 -11.09
N MET A 388 29.68 -8.41 -11.97
CA MET A 388 28.80 -7.28 -12.15
C MET A 388 27.59 -7.58 -13.06
N LEU A 389 27.66 -8.64 -13.90
CA LEU A 389 26.60 -8.95 -14.87
C LEU A 389 25.18 -9.05 -14.25
N PRO A 390 24.98 -9.66 -13.06
CA PRO A 390 23.62 -9.76 -12.49
C PRO A 390 22.98 -8.40 -12.17
N ILE A 391 23.75 -7.31 -12.11
CA ILE A 391 23.20 -5.96 -11.87
C ILE A 391 22.24 -5.56 -13.01
N ILE A 392 22.48 -6.04 -14.25
CA ILE A 392 21.67 -5.69 -15.42
C ILE A 392 20.21 -6.16 -15.25
N GLY A 393 19.99 -7.27 -14.53
CA GLY A 393 18.65 -7.78 -14.26
C GLY A 393 18.14 -7.50 -12.84
N MET A 394 18.71 -6.49 -12.16
CA MET A 394 18.36 -6.21 -10.77
C MET A 394 16.90 -5.83 -10.62
N ARG A 395 16.19 -6.61 -9.82
CA ARG A 395 14.84 -6.31 -9.36
C ARG A 395 14.92 -5.81 -7.91
N TRP A 396 14.31 -4.68 -7.65
CA TRP A 396 14.28 -4.16 -6.30
C TRP A 396 12.87 -3.72 -5.93
N GLY A 397 12.53 -3.90 -4.66
CA GLY A 397 11.25 -3.50 -4.10
C GLY A 397 11.42 -2.89 -2.72
N VAL A 398 10.37 -2.24 -2.26
CA VAL A 398 10.38 -1.61 -0.93
C VAL A 398 9.99 -2.63 0.15
N ALA A 399 9.20 -3.65 -0.22
CA ALA A 399 8.67 -4.62 0.72
C ALA A 399 8.49 -5.99 0.07
N GLU A 400 8.66 -7.05 0.84
CA GLU A 400 8.39 -8.43 0.39
C GLU A 400 6.89 -8.66 0.17
N ASN A 401 6.56 -9.50 -0.81
CA ASN A 401 5.17 -9.81 -1.15
C ASN A 401 4.57 -10.75 -0.09
N PRO A 402 3.56 -10.33 0.67
CA PRO A 402 2.93 -11.19 1.66
C PRO A 402 2.15 -12.36 1.04
N THR A 403 1.81 -12.28 -0.25
CA THR A 403 1.05 -13.32 -0.93
C THR A 403 1.81 -14.64 -1.08
N ARG A 404 3.14 -14.65 -0.86
CA ARG A 404 3.96 -15.87 -0.88
C ARG A 404 4.07 -16.56 0.48
N GLN A 405 3.61 -15.92 1.56
CA GLN A 405 3.66 -16.50 2.90
C GLN A 405 2.33 -17.18 3.25
N GLY A 406 2.13 -18.41 2.80
CA GLY A 406 1.04 -19.21 3.30
C GLY A 406 -0.03 -19.70 2.35
N GLY A 407 0.31 -19.97 1.11
CA GLY A 407 -0.47 -20.91 0.26
C GLY A 407 -1.84 -20.49 -0.26
N ALA A 408 -2.48 -19.49 0.30
CA ALA A 408 -3.77 -18.99 -0.19
C ALA A 408 -3.62 -17.59 -0.76
N GLN A 409 -3.98 -17.42 -2.00
CA GLN A 409 -4.03 -16.12 -2.67
C GLN A 409 -5.30 -15.40 -2.21
N VAL A 410 -5.27 -14.91 -0.99
CA VAL A 410 -6.43 -14.35 -0.28
C VAL A 410 -6.78 -12.94 -0.79
N LEU A 411 -5.77 -12.21 -1.31
CA LEU A 411 -5.97 -10.82 -1.71
C LEU A 411 -6.08 -10.68 -3.23
N PRO A 412 -6.95 -9.80 -3.72
CA PRO A 412 -7.11 -9.57 -5.16
C PRO A 412 -5.91 -8.75 -5.71
N GLY A 413 -4.89 -9.43 -6.18
CA GLY A 413 -3.74 -8.78 -6.81
C GLY A 413 -2.80 -8.12 -5.82
N ASN A 414 -2.38 -6.90 -6.12
CA ASN A 414 -1.43 -6.15 -5.29
C ASN A 414 -2.08 -5.72 -3.98
N ALA A 415 -1.39 -5.98 -2.86
CA ALA A 415 -1.90 -5.65 -1.54
C ALA A 415 -2.00 -4.14 -1.26
N LEU A 416 -1.40 -3.30 -2.10
CA LEU A 416 -1.54 -1.85 -2.01
C LEU A 416 -1.99 -1.33 -3.39
N PRO A 417 -3.30 -1.00 -3.56
CA PRO A 417 -3.78 -0.54 -4.86
C PRO A 417 -3.29 0.85 -5.22
N ASP A 418 -3.25 1.14 -6.50
CA ASP A 418 -3.16 2.50 -6.99
C ASP A 418 -4.54 3.13 -6.90
N VAL A 419 -4.62 4.41 -6.56
CA VAL A 419 -5.89 5.13 -6.40
C VAL A 419 -5.87 6.34 -7.33
N VAL A 420 -6.85 6.39 -8.23
CA VAL A 420 -7.06 7.56 -9.09
C VAL A 420 -8.34 8.26 -8.61
N VAL A 421 -8.22 9.52 -8.20
CA VAL A 421 -9.35 10.35 -7.80
C VAL A 421 -9.59 11.40 -8.88
N ILE A 422 -10.81 11.49 -9.36
CA ILE A 422 -11.28 12.50 -10.30
C ILE A 422 -12.21 13.44 -9.55
N LYS A 423 -11.88 14.74 -9.53
CA LYS A 423 -12.69 15.78 -8.88
C LYS A 423 -13.20 16.75 -9.94
N SER A 424 -14.50 17.00 -9.91
CA SER A 424 -15.20 17.87 -10.85
C SER A 424 -16.02 18.92 -10.10
N ALA A 425 -16.38 20.00 -10.78
CA ALA A 425 -17.35 20.96 -10.25
C ALA A 425 -18.80 20.46 -10.42
N ARG A 426 -18.99 19.35 -11.17
CA ARG A 426 -20.32 18.78 -11.47
C ARG A 426 -20.49 17.50 -10.68
N ASP A 427 -21.74 17.08 -10.48
CA ASP A 427 -22.06 15.79 -9.88
C ASP A 427 -21.63 14.64 -10.83
N LEU A 428 -20.72 13.81 -10.38
CA LEU A 428 -20.17 12.69 -11.17
C LEU A 428 -21.09 11.45 -11.17
N ARG A 429 -22.22 11.51 -10.46
CA ARG A 429 -23.24 10.45 -10.47
C ARG A 429 -24.19 10.54 -11.67
N ASP A 430 -24.00 11.54 -12.53
CA ASP A 430 -24.72 11.68 -13.81
C ASP A 430 -24.35 10.57 -14.79
N PRO A 431 -25.31 10.08 -15.59
CA PRO A 431 -25.01 9.07 -16.63
C PRO A 431 -23.90 9.48 -17.59
N ALA A 432 -23.84 10.77 -17.97
CA ALA A 432 -22.77 11.26 -18.85
C ALA A 432 -21.39 11.19 -18.18
N ALA A 433 -21.31 11.46 -16.88
CA ALA A 433 -20.07 11.33 -16.11
C ALA A 433 -19.70 9.86 -15.92
N LEU A 434 -20.70 9.00 -15.67
CA LEU A 434 -20.48 7.55 -15.53
C LEU A 434 -19.95 6.93 -16.83
N ILE A 435 -20.46 7.36 -17.99
CA ILE A 435 -19.95 6.94 -19.31
C ILE A 435 -18.48 7.38 -19.46
N ALA A 436 -18.15 8.62 -19.03
CA ALA A 436 -16.77 9.11 -19.09
C ALA A 436 -15.86 8.35 -18.12
N ILE A 437 -16.37 8.00 -16.92
CA ILE A 437 -15.63 7.17 -15.93
C ILE A 437 -15.36 5.77 -16.53
N ASN A 438 -16.34 5.21 -17.25
CA ASN A 438 -16.16 3.94 -17.96
C ASN A 438 -14.99 4.04 -18.97
N GLN A 439 -14.93 5.11 -19.75
CA GLN A 439 -13.84 5.35 -20.71
C GLN A 439 -12.49 5.52 -20.00
N VAL A 440 -12.47 6.20 -18.84
CA VAL A 440 -11.25 6.32 -18.01
C VAL A 440 -10.81 4.92 -17.55
N SER A 441 -11.76 4.09 -17.08
CA SER A 441 -11.46 2.72 -16.63
C SER A 441 -10.81 1.89 -17.75
N HIS A 442 -11.30 2.01 -18.97
CA HIS A 442 -10.72 1.35 -20.15
C HIS A 442 -9.28 1.79 -20.39
N ARG A 443 -9.03 3.10 -20.37
CA ARG A 443 -7.68 3.62 -20.59
C ARG A 443 -6.71 3.25 -19.47
N LEU A 444 -7.21 3.12 -18.25
CA LEU A 444 -6.38 2.75 -17.11
C LEU A 444 -6.02 1.27 -17.11
N VAL A 445 -6.93 0.39 -17.54
CA VAL A 445 -6.61 -1.06 -17.62
C VAL A 445 -5.63 -1.37 -18.75
N GLU A 446 -5.52 -0.49 -19.77
CA GLU A 446 -4.55 -0.62 -20.87
C GLU A 446 -3.12 -0.28 -20.42
N VAL A 447 -2.93 0.34 -19.23
CA VAL A 447 -1.60 0.70 -18.72
C VAL A 447 -0.85 -0.58 -18.34
N PRO A 448 0.41 -0.74 -18.83
CA PRO A 448 1.16 -1.97 -18.57
C PRO A 448 1.31 -2.28 -17.08
N GLY A 449 0.97 -3.50 -16.71
CA GLY A 449 1.03 -3.99 -15.35
C GLY A 449 -0.24 -3.79 -14.54
N VAL A 450 -1.25 -3.08 -15.07
CA VAL A 450 -2.58 -3.00 -14.43
C VAL A 450 -3.37 -4.23 -14.85
N ARG A 451 -3.89 -4.99 -13.88
CA ARG A 451 -4.70 -6.18 -14.12
C ARG A 451 -6.19 -5.90 -14.04
N LYS A 452 -6.56 -4.98 -13.17
CA LYS A 452 -7.95 -4.80 -12.78
C LYS A 452 -8.17 -3.35 -12.37
N VAL A 453 -9.31 -2.77 -12.79
CA VAL A 453 -9.71 -1.41 -12.41
C VAL A 453 -11.09 -1.48 -11.78
N GLU A 454 -11.19 -1.11 -10.52
CA GLU A 454 -12.46 -1.00 -9.80
C GLU A 454 -12.92 0.45 -9.86
N SER A 455 -14.14 0.69 -10.32
CA SER A 455 -14.72 2.03 -10.43
C SER A 455 -16.25 1.96 -10.32
N ALA A 456 -16.89 3.11 -10.27
CA ALA A 456 -18.36 3.18 -10.28
C ALA A 456 -18.97 2.56 -11.54
N ALA A 457 -18.22 2.53 -12.64
CA ALA A 457 -18.66 1.88 -13.90
C ALA A 457 -18.27 0.39 -13.94
N TRP A 458 -17.25 -0.01 -13.14
CA TRP A 458 -16.75 -1.40 -13.07
C TRP A 458 -16.70 -1.84 -11.61
N PRO A 459 -17.85 -1.97 -10.93
CA PRO A 459 -17.85 -2.24 -9.48
C PRO A 459 -17.28 -3.59 -9.09
N ALA A 460 -17.24 -4.56 -10.01
CA ALA A 460 -16.58 -5.86 -9.80
C ALA A 460 -15.16 -5.91 -10.42
N GLY A 461 -14.63 -4.76 -10.83
CA GLY A 461 -13.27 -4.68 -11.39
C GLY A 461 -13.15 -5.12 -12.84
N VAL A 462 -14.28 -5.43 -13.47
CA VAL A 462 -14.39 -5.77 -14.91
C VAL A 462 -15.53 -4.94 -15.50
N PRO A 463 -15.57 -4.75 -16.83
CA PRO A 463 -16.68 -4.03 -17.46
C PRO A 463 -18.03 -4.59 -17.03
N TRP A 464 -18.91 -3.71 -16.59
CA TRP A 464 -20.22 -4.11 -16.08
C TRP A 464 -21.21 -4.23 -17.22
N THR A 465 -21.30 -5.44 -17.81
CA THR A 465 -22.16 -5.73 -18.95
C THR A 465 -23.64 -5.52 -18.66
N ASP A 466 -24.08 -5.75 -17.43
CA ASP A 466 -25.48 -5.56 -17.02
C ASP A 466 -25.89 -4.08 -17.00
N ALA A 467 -24.93 -3.18 -16.81
CA ALA A 467 -25.15 -1.74 -16.90
C ALA A 467 -24.85 -1.22 -18.31
N SER A 468 -25.22 -2.00 -19.34
CA SER A 468 -25.04 -1.59 -20.74
C SER A 468 -26.37 -1.24 -21.37
N LEU A 469 -26.35 -0.39 -22.40
CA LEU A 469 -27.54 -0.04 -23.18
C LEU A 469 -28.11 -1.27 -23.86
N SER A 470 -27.25 -2.17 -24.37
CA SER A 470 -27.69 -3.42 -24.99
C SER A 470 -28.40 -4.32 -23.97
N SER A 471 -27.86 -4.50 -22.77
CA SER A 471 -28.47 -5.31 -21.72
C SER A 471 -29.77 -4.69 -21.21
N ALA A 472 -29.77 -3.38 -20.93
CA ALA A 472 -30.95 -2.66 -20.44
C ALA A 472 -32.09 -2.70 -21.52
N ALA A 473 -31.76 -2.43 -22.77
CA ALA A 473 -32.71 -2.47 -23.89
C ALA A 473 -33.22 -3.89 -24.08
N GLY A 474 -32.34 -4.89 -23.99
CA GLY A 474 -32.72 -6.31 -24.11
C GLY A 474 -33.70 -6.73 -23.03
N ARG A 475 -33.39 -6.45 -21.77
CA ARG A 475 -34.27 -6.77 -20.63
C ARG A 475 -35.62 -6.09 -20.75
N LEU A 476 -35.64 -4.81 -21.13
CA LEU A 476 -36.90 -4.06 -21.30
C LEU A 476 -37.69 -4.61 -22.49
N ALA A 477 -37.03 -4.97 -23.58
CA ALA A 477 -37.68 -5.60 -24.74
C ALA A 477 -38.32 -6.95 -24.38
N ASP A 478 -37.60 -7.74 -23.56
CA ASP A 478 -38.12 -9.05 -23.13
C ASP A 478 -39.30 -8.86 -22.14
N GLN A 479 -39.23 -7.90 -21.22
CA GLN A 479 -40.34 -7.57 -20.33
C GLN A 479 -41.58 -7.12 -21.12
N LEU A 480 -41.41 -6.23 -22.09
CA LEU A 480 -42.48 -5.79 -22.99
C LEU A 480 -43.02 -6.96 -23.83
N GLY A 481 -42.12 -7.83 -24.28
CA GLY A 481 -42.51 -9.04 -24.99
C GLY A 481 -43.35 -9.99 -24.16
N GLN A 482 -42.95 -10.21 -22.93
CA GLN A 482 -43.70 -11.03 -21.95
C GLN A 482 -45.05 -10.41 -21.64
N GLN A 483 -45.09 -9.09 -21.43
CA GLN A 483 -46.34 -8.36 -21.18
C GLN A 483 -47.25 -8.40 -22.42
N ALA A 484 -46.71 -8.23 -23.62
CA ALA A 484 -47.49 -8.39 -24.87
C ALA A 484 -48.09 -9.79 -24.97
N GLY A 485 -47.33 -10.81 -24.57
CA GLY A 485 -47.83 -12.21 -24.51
C GLY A 485 -48.99 -12.37 -23.54
N SER A 486 -49.06 -11.61 -22.43
CA SER A 486 -50.16 -11.70 -21.47
C SER A 486 -51.45 -11.08 -21.97
N PHE A 487 -51.43 -10.25 -23.04
CA PHE A 487 -52.63 -9.73 -23.68
C PHE A 487 -53.38 -10.79 -24.50
N VAL A 488 -52.74 -11.87 -24.93
CA VAL A 488 -53.37 -12.92 -25.75
C VAL A 488 -54.49 -13.61 -24.96
N PRO A 489 -54.30 -14.06 -23.71
CA PRO A 489 -55.41 -14.54 -22.90
C PRO A 489 -56.46 -13.47 -22.63
N ALA A 490 -56.08 -12.21 -22.49
CA ALA A 490 -57.03 -11.11 -22.24
C ALA A 490 -57.93 -10.89 -23.45
N VAL A 491 -57.39 -10.93 -24.68
CA VAL A 491 -58.19 -10.82 -25.92
C VAL A 491 -59.17 -12.00 -26.01
N THR A 492 -58.73 -13.21 -25.69
CA THR A 492 -59.60 -14.39 -25.67
C THR A 492 -60.72 -14.25 -24.60
N ALA A 493 -60.39 -13.76 -23.45
CA ALA A 493 -61.32 -13.49 -22.38
C ALA A 493 -62.37 -12.44 -22.79
N ILE A 494 -61.94 -11.39 -23.51
CA ILE A 494 -62.86 -10.36 -24.03
C ILE A 494 -63.87 -10.97 -25.06
N LYS A 495 -63.38 -11.82 -25.94
CA LYS A 495 -64.25 -12.52 -26.90
C LYS A 495 -65.27 -13.43 -26.18
N SER A 496 -64.77 -14.18 -25.16
CA SER A 496 -65.66 -15.02 -24.36
C SER A 496 -66.67 -14.15 -23.55
N MET A 497 -66.19 -13.03 -22.99
CA MET A 497 -67.04 -12.08 -22.28
C MET A 497 -68.16 -11.55 -23.20
N LYS A 498 -67.84 -11.21 -24.45
CA LYS A 498 -68.84 -10.74 -25.41
C LYS A 498 -69.92 -11.80 -25.63
N SER A 499 -69.52 -13.05 -25.82
CA SER A 499 -70.47 -14.17 -26.00
C SER A 499 -71.36 -14.35 -24.71
N ILE A 500 -70.77 -14.30 -23.58
CA ILE A 500 -71.48 -14.42 -22.28
C ILE A 500 -72.47 -13.25 -22.08
N ILE A 501 -72.05 -12.02 -22.43
CA ILE A 501 -72.90 -10.82 -22.31
C ILE A 501 -74.09 -10.96 -23.26
N GLU A 502 -73.90 -11.48 -24.46
CA GLU A 502 -74.96 -11.76 -25.41
C GLU A 502 -75.96 -12.81 -24.85
N GLN A 503 -75.43 -13.89 -24.28
CA GLN A 503 -76.22 -14.92 -23.62
C GLN A 503 -76.96 -14.37 -22.43
N MET A 504 -76.28 -13.54 -21.60
CA MET A 504 -76.88 -12.87 -20.46
C MET A 504 -78.03 -11.91 -20.89
N SER A 505 -77.74 -11.15 -21.97
CA SER A 505 -78.72 -10.24 -22.54
C SER A 505 -79.95 -10.99 -22.94
N GLY A 506 -79.81 -12.14 -23.70
CA GLY A 506 -80.94 -13.00 -24.06
C GLY A 506 -81.64 -13.57 -22.86
N ALA A 507 -80.91 -14.00 -21.81
CA ALA A 507 -81.50 -14.52 -20.60
C ALA A 507 -82.28 -13.41 -19.81
N VAL A 508 -81.74 -12.19 -19.82
CA VAL A 508 -82.45 -11.02 -19.17
C VAL A 508 -83.72 -10.66 -19.99
N ASP A 509 -83.63 -10.72 -21.30
CA ASP A 509 -84.76 -10.45 -22.16
C ASP A 509 -85.87 -11.57 -21.96
N GLN A 510 -85.40 -12.83 -21.84
CA GLN A 510 -86.32 -13.95 -21.50
C GLN A 510 -86.90 -13.76 -20.09
N LEU A 511 -86.11 -13.35 -19.16
CA LEU A 511 -86.60 -13.06 -17.76
C LEU A 511 -87.57 -11.89 -17.78
N ASP A 512 -87.29 -10.82 -18.56
CA ASP A 512 -88.20 -9.69 -18.73
C ASP A 512 -89.50 -10.14 -19.30
N SER A 513 -89.46 -10.96 -20.35
CA SER A 513 -90.70 -11.49 -20.92
C SER A 513 -91.48 -12.37 -19.91
N THR A 514 -90.81 -13.21 -19.19
CA THR A 514 -91.36 -14.10 -18.16
C THR A 514 -91.98 -13.27 -17.00
N VAL A 515 -91.22 -12.25 -16.54
CA VAL A 515 -91.66 -11.33 -15.47
C VAL A 515 -92.94 -10.56 -15.95
N ASN A 516 -92.90 -10.07 -17.21
CA ASN A 516 -94.02 -9.34 -17.78
C ASN A 516 -95.26 -10.26 -17.93
N VAL A 517 -95.05 -11.49 -18.41
CA VAL A 517 -96.09 -12.51 -18.58
C VAL A 517 -96.64 -12.91 -17.21
N THR A 518 -95.73 -13.08 -16.21
CA THR A 518 -96.13 -13.44 -14.85
C THR A 518 -96.97 -12.32 -14.17
N LEU A 519 -96.53 -11.07 -14.37
CA LEU A 519 -97.26 -9.91 -13.89
C LEU A 519 -98.62 -9.75 -14.53
N ALA A 520 -98.74 -10.03 -15.79
CA ALA A 520 -99.95 -9.98 -16.54
C ALA A 520 -100.91 -11.13 -16.12
N GLY A 521 -100.35 -12.33 -15.86
CA GLY A 521 -101.12 -13.53 -15.49
C GLY A 521 -101.10 -13.80 -13.93
N ALA A 522 -101.23 -12.80 -13.11
CA ALA A 522 -101.06 -12.86 -11.63
C ALA A 522 -101.90 -13.94 -10.93
N ARG A 523 -102.94 -14.46 -11.55
CA ARG A 523 -103.80 -15.51 -11.00
C ARG A 523 -103.40 -16.94 -11.44
N GLN A 524 -102.42 -17.08 -12.36
CA GLN A 524 -101.82 -18.38 -12.77
C GLN A 524 -100.32 -18.46 -12.40
N ALA A 525 -99.92 -17.76 -11.31
CA ALA A 525 -98.57 -17.55 -10.94
C ALA A 525 -97.72 -18.83 -10.78
N GLN A 526 -98.29 -19.91 -10.35
CA GLN A 526 -97.58 -21.15 -10.07
C GLN A 526 -97.00 -21.85 -11.35
N GLN A 527 -97.62 -21.66 -12.51
CA GLN A 527 -97.14 -22.34 -13.73
C GLN A 527 -95.89 -21.64 -14.38
N TYR A 528 -95.63 -20.38 -13.98
CA TYR A 528 -94.49 -19.63 -14.56
C TYR A 528 -93.33 -19.45 -13.62
N LEU A 529 -93.50 -19.91 -12.33
CA LEU A 529 -92.34 -19.82 -11.36
C LEU A 529 -91.14 -20.65 -11.77
N ASP A 530 -91.36 -21.85 -12.23
CA ASP A 530 -90.23 -22.77 -12.60
C ASP A 530 -89.33 -22.24 -13.78
N PRO A 531 -89.93 -21.74 -14.90
CA PRO A 531 -89.12 -21.12 -15.94
C PRO A 531 -88.39 -19.84 -15.45
N MET A 532 -89.04 -19.04 -14.59
CA MET A 532 -88.41 -17.82 -14.05
C MET A 532 -87.27 -18.17 -13.13
N LEU A 533 -87.41 -19.20 -12.25
CA LEU A 533 -86.31 -19.67 -11.41
C LEU A 533 -85.19 -20.28 -12.24
N ALA A 534 -85.52 -21.02 -13.25
CA ALA A 534 -84.53 -21.57 -14.20
C ALA A 534 -83.76 -20.45 -14.92
N ALA A 535 -84.50 -19.39 -15.40
CA ALA A 535 -83.83 -18.26 -16.06
C ALA A 535 -82.91 -17.50 -15.09
N ALA A 536 -83.38 -17.28 -13.82
CA ALA A 536 -82.60 -16.61 -12.81
C ALA A 536 -81.29 -17.40 -12.48
N ARG A 537 -81.43 -18.73 -12.30
CA ARG A 537 -80.22 -19.59 -12.04
C ARG A 537 -79.28 -19.63 -13.21
N ASN A 538 -79.82 -19.75 -14.42
CA ASN A 538 -78.96 -19.72 -15.62
C ASN A 538 -78.20 -18.40 -15.72
N LEU A 539 -78.84 -17.29 -15.48
CA LEU A 539 -78.24 -15.96 -15.48
C LEU A 539 -77.13 -15.84 -14.42
N LYS A 540 -77.38 -16.35 -13.18
CA LYS A 540 -76.35 -16.42 -12.11
C LYS A 540 -75.13 -17.23 -12.57
N ASN A 541 -75.35 -18.40 -13.16
CA ASN A 541 -74.23 -19.24 -13.64
C ASN A 541 -73.41 -18.50 -14.72
N LYS A 542 -74.09 -17.78 -15.62
CA LYS A 542 -73.34 -16.99 -16.65
C LYS A 542 -72.62 -15.79 -16.06
N THR A 543 -73.13 -15.18 -15.00
CA THR A 543 -72.42 -14.10 -14.28
C THR A 543 -71.21 -14.64 -13.55
N THR A 544 -71.30 -15.84 -12.96
CA THR A 544 -70.17 -16.50 -12.33
C THR A 544 -69.06 -16.82 -13.35
N GLU A 545 -69.46 -17.32 -14.51
CA GLU A 545 -68.55 -17.62 -15.64
C GLU A 545 -67.87 -16.35 -16.12
N LEU A 546 -68.59 -15.23 -16.26
CA LEU A 546 -68.01 -13.93 -16.62
C LEU A 546 -67.00 -13.41 -15.55
N SER A 547 -67.34 -13.60 -14.26
CA SER A 547 -66.48 -13.21 -13.16
C SER A 547 -65.12 -13.95 -13.19
N GLU A 548 -65.11 -15.22 -13.55
CA GLU A 548 -63.88 -16.01 -13.66
C GLU A 548 -62.94 -15.47 -14.78
N TYR A 549 -63.46 -15.01 -15.87
CA TYR A 549 -62.68 -14.39 -16.97
C TYR A 549 -62.19 -12.99 -16.56
N LEU A 550 -63.02 -12.20 -15.85
CA LEU A 550 -62.66 -10.85 -15.41
C LEU A 550 -61.64 -10.84 -14.26
N GLU A 551 -61.60 -11.86 -13.42
CA GLU A 551 -60.60 -12.02 -12.38
C GLU A 551 -59.20 -12.11 -12.98
N THR A 552 -59.02 -12.74 -14.10
CA THR A 552 -57.78 -12.78 -14.84
C THR A 552 -57.34 -11.38 -15.29
N ILE A 553 -58.25 -10.55 -15.73
CA ILE A 553 -58.01 -9.16 -16.15
C ILE A 553 -57.74 -8.30 -14.90
N HIS A 554 -58.48 -8.47 -13.82
CA HIS A 554 -58.31 -7.77 -12.56
C HIS A 554 -56.91 -8.05 -11.96
N THR A 555 -56.51 -9.31 -11.90
CA THR A 555 -55.19 -9.72 -11.40
C THR A 555 -54.06 -9.12 -12.23
N TRP A 556 -54.24 -9.03 -13.52
CA TRP A 556 -53.27 -8.39 -14.45
C TRP A 556 -53.18 -6.90 -14.20
N ILE A 557 -54.28 -6.17 -13.95
CA ILE A 557 -54.29 -4.73 -13.65
C ILE A 557 -53.63 -4.45 -12.29
N VAL A 558 -53.91 -5.24 -11.26
CA VAL A 558 -53.37 -5.08 -9.92
C VAL A 558 -51.87 -5.35 -9.90
N GLY A 559 -51.35 -6.19 -10.79
CA GLY A 559 -49.93 -6.44 -10.95
C GLY A 559 -49.12 -5.23 -11.45
N PHE A 560 -49.79 -4.20 -11.98
CA PHE A 560 -49.12 -2.93 -12.35
C PHE A 560 -49.07 -2.01 -11.13
N THR A 561 -48.01 -2.13 -10.33
CA THR A 561 -47.82 -1.30 -9.12
C THR A 561 -47.67 0.20 -9.41
N ASN A 562 -47.31 0.57 -10.66
CA ASN A 562 -47.23 1.96 -11.11
C ASN A 562 -47.99 2.09 -12.43
N CYS A 563 -49.31 2.05 -12.34
CA CYS A 563 -50.17 2.30 -13.50
C CYS A 563 -50.26 3.82 -13.70
N PRO A 564 -49.52 4.43 -14.62
CA PRO A 564 -49.70 5.85 -14.88
C PRO A 564 -51.08 6.15 -15.42
N ASP A 565 -51.49 7.41 -15.51
CA ASP A 565 -52.80 7.87 -16.05
C ASP A 565 -52.87 7.59 -17.56
N ASP A 566 -52.75 6.33 -17.91
CA ASP A 566 -52.84 5.88 -19.31
C ASP A 566 -54.27 5.56 -19.66
N VAL A 567 -54.58 5.79 -20.92
CA VAL A 567 -55.93 5.60 -21.50
C VAL A 567 -56.41 4.16 -21.30
N LEU A 568 -55.51 3.17 -21.42
CA LEU A 568 -55.84 1.75 -21.27
C LEU A 568 -56.23 1.40 -19.83
N CYS A 569 -55.44 1.84 -18.88
CA CYS A 569 -55.73 1.61 -17.43
C CYS A 569 -57.03 2.28 -17.00
N THR A 570 -57.28 3.50 -17.46
CA THR A 570 -58.53 4.24 -17.14
C THR A 570 -59.71 3.54 -17.81
N ALA A 571 -59.57 3.06 -19.06
CA ALA A 571 -60.66 2.32 -19.73
C ALA A 571 -61.00 1.02 -19.03
N MET A 572 -59.96 0.27 -18.60
CA MET A 572 -60.21 -1.01 -17.92
C MET A 572 -60.88 -0.82 -16.54
N ARG A 573 -60.54 0.22 -15.81
CA ARG A 573 -61.16 0.54 -14.51
C ARG A 573 -62.66 0.84 -14.70
N LYS A 574 -63.04 1.51 -15.79
CA LYS A 574 -64.45 1.82 -16.14
C LYS A 574 -65.26 0.59 -16.54
N VAL A 575 -64.63 -0.55 -16.86
CA VAL A 575 -65.39 -1.80 -17.11
C VAL A 575 -65.69 -2.54 -15.82
N ILE A 576 -64.77 -2.49 -14.86
CA ILE A 576 -64.92 -3.26 -13.62
C ILE A 576 -66.05 -2.66 -12.75
N GLU A 577 -66.18 -1.34 -12.68
CA GLU A 577 -67.20 -0.67 -11.84
C GLU A 577 -68.68 -1.00 -12.20
N PRO A 578 -69.11 -0.96 -13.49
CA PRO A 578 -70.45 -1.42 -13.86
C PRO A 578 -70.69 -2.93 -13.67
N TYR A 579 -69.66 -3.73 -13.80
CA TYR A 579 -69.76 -5.19 -13.65
C TYR A 579 -70.14 -5.58 -12.19
N ASP A 580 -69.58 -4.92 -11.17
CA ASP A 580 -69.94 -5.19 -9.79
C ASP A 580 -71.41 -4.93 -9.52
N ILE A 581 -72.00 -3.94 -10.20
CA ILE A 581 -73.44 -3.65 -10.14
C ILE A 581 -74.24 -4.81 -10.72
N VAL A 582 -73.78 -5.35 -11.86
CA VAL A 582 -74.43 -6.50 -12.50
C VAL A 582 -74.38 -7.74 -11.59
N VAL A 583 -73.22 -8.05 -11.04
CA VAL A 583 -73.06 -9.24 -10.20
C VAL A 583 -73.88 -9.11 -8.91
N THR A 584 -73.87 -7.92 -8.30
CA THR A 584 -74.67 -7.66 -7.12
C THR A 584 -76.19 -7.82 -7.42
N GLY A 585 -76.64 -7.20 -8.51
CA GLY A 585 -78.08 -7.30 -8.89
C GLY A 585 -78.52 -8.74 -9.19
N MET A 586 -77.61 -9.53 -9.79
CA MET A 586 -77.90 -10.94 -10.11
C MET A 586 -77.95 -11.81 -8.85
N ASN A 587 -77.05 -11.55 -7.87
CA ASN A 587 -77.10 -12.26 -6.62
C ASN A 587 -78.37 -11.91 -5.82
N GLU A 588 -78.77 -10.64 -5.84
CA GLU A 588 -80.05 -10.22 -5.22
C GLU A 588 -81.24 -10.86 -5.93
N LEU A 589 -81.24 -10.88 -7.26
CA LEU A 589 -82.32 -11.49 -8.03
C LEU A 589 -82.43 -13.01 -7.73
N SER A 590 -81.28 -13.70 -7.72
CA SER A 590 -81.25 -15.13 -7.38
C SER A 590 -81.71 -15.39 -5.98
N THR A 591 -81.29 -14.55 -5.04
CA THR A 591 -81.75 -14.64 -3.64
C THR A 591 -83.30 -14.35 -3.51
N GLY A 592 -83.74 -13.36 -4.27
CA GLY A 592 -85.21 -13.06 -4.38
C GLY A 592 -85.95 -14.23 -5.00
N ALA A 593 -85.44 -14.85 -6.06
CA ALA A 593 -86.05 -16.01 -6.71
C ALA A 593 -86.14 -17.23 -5.77
N ASP A 594 -85.11 -17.50 -5.02
CA ASP A 594 -85.08 -18.61 -4.04
C ASP A 594 -86.03 -18.33 -2.86
N ARG A 595 -86.21 -17.09 -2.47
CA ARG A 595 -87.13 -16.70 -1.43
C ARG A 595 -88.62 -16.83 -1.93
N ILE A 596 -88.84 -16.49 -3.22
CA ILE A 596 -90.18 -16.67 -3.84
C ILE A 596 -90.63 -18.15 -3.81
N SER A 597 -89.76 -19.04 -4.01
CA SER A 597 -89.96 -20.50 -3.97
C SER A 597 -90.44 -21.00 -2.57
N ALA A 598 -90.05 -20.29 -1.51
CA ALA A 598 -90.25 -20.71 -0.15
C ALA A 598 -91.52 -20.10 0.48
N ILE A 599 -92.13 -19.05 -0.09
CA ILE A 599 -93.22 -18.31 0.55
C ILE A 599 -94.29 -17.94 -0.45
N SER A 600 -95.46 -18.65 -0.44
CA SER A 600 -96.58 -18.57 -1.41
C SER A 600 -97.53 -17.33 -1.23
N THR A 601 -97.48 -16.61 -0.13
CA THR A 601 -98.42 -15.51 0.14
C THR A 601 -97.77 -14.11 0.26
N GLN A 602 -96.46 -14.03 0.48
CA GLN A 602 -95.78 -12.71 0.55
C GLN A 602 -95.15 -12.31 -0.81
N THR A 603 -95.31 -13.07 -1.85
CA THR A 603 -94.61 -12.93 -3.11
C THR A 603 -95.13 -11.82 -4.03
N MET A 604 -96.37 -11.34 -3.82
CA MET A 604 -96.90 -10.33 -4.74
C MET A 604 -96.30 -8.94 -4.58
N SER A 605 -95.84 -8.58 -3.39
CA SER A 605 -95.11 -7.31 -3.22
C SER A 605 -93.67 -7.34 -3.75
N ALA A 606 -92.97 -8.52 -3.64
CA ALA A 606 -91.64 -8.71 -4.18
C ALA A 606 -91.67 -8.78 -5.75
N LEU A 607 -92.71 -9.40 -6.33
CA LEU A 607 -92.82 -9.46 -7.77
C LEU A 607 -93.03 -8.07 -8.40
N SER A 608 -93.59 -7.10 -7.69
CA SER A 608 -93.81 -5.74 -8.18
C SER A 608 -92.45 -4.99 -8.39
N SER A 609 -91.39 -5.39 -7.66
CA SER A 609 -90.03 -4.81 -7.80
C SER A 609 -89.19 -5.47 -8.90
N ALA A 610 -89.62 -6.70 -9.34
CA ALA A 610 -88.89 -7.47 -10.35
C ALA A 610 -88.70 -6.74 -11.69
N PRO A 611 -89.70 -6.05 -12.29
CA PRO A 611 -89.50 -5.31 -13.49
C PRO A 611 -88.40 -4.20 -13.39
N ARG A 612 -88.31 -3.53 -12.17
CA ARG A 612 -87.29 -2.51 -11.92
C ARG A 612 -85.86 -3.14 -11.88
N MET A 613 -85.72 -4.28 -11.22
CA MET A 613 -84.50 -5.01 -11.10
C MET A 613 -84.07 -5.49 -12.50
N VAL A 614 -84.94 -6.04 -13.31
CA VAL A 614 -84.68 -6.48 -14.69
C VAL A 614 -84.26 -5.27 -15.54
N ALA A 615 -84.97 -4.11 -15.35
CA ALA A 615 -84.59 -2.88 -16.10
C ALA A 615 -83.19 -2.38 -15.69
N GLN A 616 -82.88 -2.45 -14.40
CA GLN A 616 -81.53 -2.10 -13.90
C GLN A 616 -80.46 -3.06 -14.49
N MET A 617 -80.74 -4.36 -14.44
CA MET A 617 -79.84 -5.37 -15.05
C MET A 617 -79.68 -5.13 -16.53
N ARG A 618 -80.74 -4.82 -17.29
CA ARG A 618 -80.68 -4.51 -18.72
C ARG A 618 -79.79 -3.24 -18.96
N SER A 619 -80.02 -2.21 -18.13
CA SER A 619 -79.23 -1.00 -18.21
C SER A 619 -77.76 -1.24 -17.93
N ALA A 620 -77.43 -2.01 -16.88
CA ALA A 620 -76.04 -2.34 -16.55
C ALA A 620 -75.39 -3.20 -17.67
N LEU A 621 -76.10 -4.21 -18.16
CA LEU A 621 -75.60 -5.04 -19.29
C LEU A 621 -75.43 -4.20 -20.58
N ALA A 622 -76.28 -3.22 -20.83
CA ALA A 622 -76.16 -2.32 -21.97
C ALA A 622 -74.89 -1.48 -21.85
N GLN A 623 -74.54 -1.02 -20.63
CA GLN A 623 -73.33 -0.31 -20.36
C GLN A 623 -72.09 -1.19 -20.61
N VAL A 624 -72.04 -2.39 -20.03
CA VAL A 624 -70.94 -3.36 -20.25
C VAL A 624 -70.82 -3.69 -21.72
N ARG A 625 -71.95 -3.94 -22.39
CA ARG A 625 -71.97 -4.22 -23.86
C ARG A 625 -71.39 -3.08 -24.68
N SER A 626 -71.53 -1.82 -24.24
CA SER A 626 -70.97 -0.66 -24.95
C SER A 626 -69.48 -0.49 -24.71
N PHE A 627 -68.93 -0.98 -23.57
CA PHE A 627 -67.52 -0.90 -23.24
C PHE A 627 -66.66 -1.99 -23.83
N VAL A 628 -67.21 -3.21 -24.02
CA VAL A 628 -66.43 -4.35 -24.50
C VAL A 628 -65.78 -4.08 -25.87
N PRO A 629 -66.48 -3.54 -26.88
CA PRO A 629 -65.88 -3.21 -28.18
C PRO A 629 -64.78 -2.15 -28.05
N LYS A 630 -64.97 -1.15 -27.16
CA LYS A 630 -63.97 -0.11 -26.93
C LYS A 630 -62.71 -0.69 -26.34
N LEU A 631 -62.84 -1.60 -25.36
CA LEU A 631 -61.73 -2.29 -24.75
C LEU A 631 -61.00 -3.16 -25.79
N GLU A 632 -61.74 -3.90 -26.62
CA GLU A 632 -61.20 -4.75 -27.67
C GLU A 632 -60.39 -3.90 -28.67
N THR A 633 -60.92 -2.76 -29.13
CA THR A 633 -60.19 -1.86 -30.04
C THR A 633 -58.97 -1.27 -29.39
N THR A 634 -59.04 -0.83 -28.07
CA THR A 634 -57.90 -0.27 -27.38
C THR A 634 -56.76 -1.27 -27.30
N ILE A 635 -57.04 -2.52 -26.96
CA ILE A 635 -56.03 -3.57 -26.85
C ILE A 635 -55.47 -3.92 -28.25
N GLN A 636 -56.36 -4.01 -29.26
CA GLN A 636 -55.94 -4.28 -30.65
C GLN A 636 -55.01 -3.18 -31.17
N ASP A 637 -55.23 -1.92 -30.79
CA ASP A 637 -54.38 -0.79 -31.20
C ASP A 637 -53.10 -0.72 -30.38
N ALA A 638 -53.12 -1.10 -29.09
CA ALA A 638 -51.94 -1.11 -28.21
C ALA A 638 -50.97 -2.25 -28.54
N MET A 639 -51.44 -3.42 -28.88
CA MET A 639 -50.57 -4.58 -29.15
C MET A 639 -49.50 -4.34 -30.22
N PRO A 640 -49.81 -3.79 -31.39
CA PRO A 640 -48.78 -3.52 -32.39
C PRO A 640 -47.79 -2.42 -31.92
N GLN A 641 -48.23 -1.45 -31.13
CA GLN A 641 -47.34 -0.42 -30.59
C GLN A 641 -46.35 -1.04 -29.60
N ILE A 642 -46.78 -1.92 -28.70
CA ILE A 642 -45.93 -2.65 -27.76
C ILE A 642 -44.97 -3.57 -28.54
N ALA A 643 -45.47 -4.29 -29.54
CA ALA A 643 -44.63 -5.16 -30.37
C ALA A 643 -43.56 -4.35 -31.11
N GLN A 644 -43.93 -3.18 -31.63
CA GLN A 644 -43.01 -2.27 -32.34
C GLN A 644 -41.97 -1.71 -31.36
N ALA A 645 -42.38 -1.31 -30.15
CA ALA A 645 -41.46 -0.82 -29.11
C ALA A 645 -40.50 -1.93 -28.68
N SER A 646 -41.00 -3.15 -28.47
CA SER A 646 -40.15 -4.31 -28.12
C SER A 646 -39.17 -4.61 -29.26
N ALA A 647 -39.60 -4.59 -30.52
CA ALA A 647 -38.71 -4.80 -31.67
C ALA A 647 -37.66 -3.70 -31.80
N MET A 648 -38.04 -2.44 -31.58
CA MET A 648 -37.10 -1.31 -31.58
C MET A 648 -36.03 -1.50 -30.50
N LEU A 649 -36.44 -1.88 -29.27
CA LEU A 649 -35.50 -2.13 -28.16
C LEU A 649 -34.62 -3.34 -28.45
N LYS A 650 -35.13 -4.40 -29.09
CA LYS A 650 -34.30 -5.55 -29.51
C LYS A 650 -33.27 -5.15 -30.58
N ASN A 651 -33.66 -4.33 -31.52
CA ASN A 651 -32.74 -3.79 -32.52
C ASN A 651 -31.68 -2.91 -31.84
N LEU A 652 -32.11 -2.03 -30.92
CA LEU A 652 -31.17 -1.20 -30.14
C LEU A 652 -30.19 -2.07 -29.35
N SER A 653 -30.68 -3.12 -28.68
CA SER A 653 -29.84 -4.09 -27.95
C SER A 653 -28.83 -4.75 -28.91
N ALA A 654 -29.26 -5.17 -30.07
CA ALA A 654 -28.43 -5.82 -31.10
C ALA A 654 -27.39 -4.85 -31.69
N ASP A 655 -27.80 -3.63 -31.99
CA ASP A 655 -26.89 -2.59 -32.55
C ASP A 655 -25.75 -2.24 -31.60
N PHE A 656 -26.01 -2.25 -30.30
CA PHE A 656 -25.00 -1.97 -29.29
C PHE A 656 -24.25 -3.22 -28.78
N ALA A 657 -24.73 -4.43 -29.08
CA ALA A 657 -24.07 -5.67 -28.67
C ALA A 657 -22.65 -5.81 -29.26
N ASP A 658 -22.43 -5.35 -30.47
CA ASP A 658 -21.16 -5.41 -31.19
C ASP A 658 -20.22 -4.24 -30.83
N THR A 659 -20.70 -3.21 -30.09
CA THR A 659 -19.86 -2.10 -29.64
C THR A 659 -19.29 -2.45 -28.28
N GLY A 660 -18.08 -2.95 -28.19
CA GLY A 660 -17.48 -3.45 -26.93
C GLY A 660 -18.22 -3.03 -25.65
N GLU A 661 -18.67 -3.93 -24.85
CA GLU A 661 -19.46 -3.73 -23.61
C GLU A 661 -20.92 -3.31 -23.82
N GLY A 662 -21.42 -3.25 -25.07
CA GLY A 662 -22.82 -2.98 -25.31
C GLY A 662 -23.29 -1.55 -25.01
N GLY A 663 -22.35 -0.58 -24.98
CA GLY A 663 -22.65 0.84 -24.70
C GLY A 663 -23.03 1.07 -23.23
N PHE A 664 -22.01 1.29 -22.37
CA PHE A 664 -22.25 1.48 -20.92
C PHE A 664 -23.28 2.59 -20.66
N HIS A 665 -24.26 2.31 -19.83
CA HIS A 665 -25.28 3.26 -19.40
C HIS A 665 -25.86 2.83 -18.05
N LEU A 666 -25.80 3.74 -17.07
CA LEU A 666 -26.45 3.56 -15.78
C LEU A 666 -27.20 4.85 -15.43
N SER A 667 -28.49 4.76 -15.21
CA SER A 667 -29.31 5.95 -14.93
C SER A 667 -29.12 6.41 -13.49
N ARG A 668 -29.40 7.68 -13.20
CA ARG A 668 -29.42 8.23 -11.83
C ARG A 668 -30.39 7.46 -10.93
N LYS A 669 -31.51 7.05 -11.47
CA LYS A 669 -32.54 6.31 -10.72
C LYS A 669 -32.01 4.93 -10.33
N ASP A 670 -31.38 4.24 -11.26
CA ASP A 670 -30.79 2.91 -10.98
C ASP A 670 -29.66 3.04 -9.95
N LEU A 671 -28.77 4.02 -10.13
CA LEU A 671 -27.69 4.26 -9.17
C LEU A 671 -28.22 4.62 -7.77
N ALA A 672 -29.40 5.24 -7.68
CA ALA A 672 -30.05 5.59 -6.40
C ALA A 672 -30.70 4.38 -5.72
N ASP A 673 -30.89 3.27 -6.42
CA ASP A 673 -31.49 2.05 -5.86
C ASP A 673 -30.64 1.54 -4.67
N PRO A 674 -31.27 0.99 -3.63
CA PRO A 674 -30.56 0.44 -2.48
C PRO A 674 -29.47 -0.58 -2.83
N SER A 675 -29.65 -1.37 -3.88
CA SER A 675 -28.65 -2.35 -4.33
C SER A 675 -27.34 -1.72 -4.82
N TYR A 676 -27.31 -0.42 -5.12
CA TYR A 676 -26.10 0.32 -5.49
C TYR A 676 -25.57 1.24 -4.38
N ARG A 677 -26.10 1.09 -3.17
CA ARG A 677 -25.70 1.92 -2.02
C ARG A 677 -24.18 1.84 -1.82
N HIS A 678 -23.64 0.63 -1.88
CA HIS A 678 -22.22 0.39 -1.65
C HIS A 678 -21.33 1.08 -2.70
N VAL A 679 -21.72 0.98 -3.97
CA VAL A 679 -21.02 1.66 -5.07
C VAL A 679 -21.03 3.18 -4.84
N ARG A 680 -22.19 3.75 -4.44
CA ARG A 680 -22.30 5.19 -4.15
C ARG A 680 -21.37 5.61 -3.01
N GLU A 681 -21.41 4.88 -1.90
CA GLU A 681 -20.66 5.22 -0.68
C GLU A 681 -19.17 4.97 -0.83
N SER A 682 -18.78 3.95 -1.59
CA SER A 682 -17.36 3.60 -1.78
C SER A 682 -16.70 4.38 -2.91
N MET A 683 -17.40 4.64 -4.02
CA MET A 683 -16.78 5.21 -5.23
C MET A 683 -16.99 6.71 -5.38
N PHE A 684 -17.92 7.32 -4.66
CA PHE A 684 -18.19 8.75 -4.75
C PHE A 684 -18.01 9.44 -3.40
N SER A 685 -17.58 10.71 -3.45
CA SER A 685 -17.62 11.58 -2.30
C SER A 685 -19.08 11.86 -1.89
N SER A 686 -19.30 12.26 -0.66
CA SER A 686 -20.66 12.51 -0.13
C SER A 686 -21.44 13.53 -0.95
N ASP A 687 -20.75 14.55 -1.50
CA ASP A 687 -21.33 15.58 -2.36
C ASP A 687 -21.44 15.18 -3.84
N GLY A 688 -20.88 14.03 -4.22
CA GLY A 688 -20.84 13.54 -5.61
C GLY A 688 -19.87 14.25 -6.53
N THR A 689 -19.08 15.22 -6.03
CA THR A 689 -18.14 15.98 -6.87
C THR A 689 -16.83 15.26 -7.12
N ALA A 690 -16.56 14.16 -6.40
CA ALA A 690 -15.37 13.34 -6.62
C ALA A 690 -15.75 11.87 -6.76
N THR A 691 -14.98 11.18 -7.60
CA THR A 691 -15.04 9.71 -7.70
C THR A 691 -13.62 9.15 -7.58
N ARG A 692 -13.52 7.93 -7.04
CA ARG A 692 -12.24 7.21 -6.95
C ARG A 692 -12.30 5.90 -7.71
N LEU A 693 -11.15 5.53 -8.24
CA LEU A 693 -10.94 4.27 -8.94
C LEU A 693 -9.77 3.55 -8.25
N PHE A 694 -9.93 2.27 -7.95
CA PHE A 694 -8.86 1.43 -7.41
C PHE A 694 -8.28 0.58 -8.53
N LEU A 695 -6.96 0.56 -8.65
CA LEU A 695 -6.25 -0.18 -9.67
C LEU A 695 -5.37 -1.23 -9.00
N TYR A 696 -5.56 -2.46 -9.38
CA TYR A 696 -4.81 -3.61 -8.88
C TYR A 696 -3.80 -4.02 -9.96
N SER A 697 -2.53 -4.02 -9.60
CA SER A 697 -1.42 -4.17 -10.54
C SER A 697 -0.60 -5.41 -10.23
N ASP A 698 0.19 -5.86 -11.21
CA ASP A 698 1.23 -6.86 -11.00
C ASP A 698 2.42 -6.23 -10.30
N GLY A 699 3.10 -7.01 -9.49
CA GLY A 699 4.32 -6.60 -8.81
C GLY A 699 4.04 -5.72 -7.61
N GLN A 700 5.11 -5.21 -7.05
CA GLN A 700 5.06 -4.40 -5.84
C GLN A 700 5.62 -3.00 -6.08
N LEU A 701 6.11 -2.37 -5.01
CA LEU A 701 6.74 -1.05 -5.03
C LEU A 701 8.13 -1.14 -5.68
N ASP A 702 8.15 -1.39 -6.98
CA ASP A 702 9.34 -1.62 -7.79
C ASP A 702 9.52 -0.50 -8.84
N LEU A 703 10.50 -0.66 -9.71
CA LEU A 703 10.77 0.29 -10.80
C LEU A 703 9.62 0.36 -11.82
N ALA A 704 8.95 -0.76 -12.07
CA ALA A 704 7.81 -0.81 -12.99
C ALA A 704 6.63 -0.03 -12.41
N ALA A 705 6.37 -0.17 -11.09
CA ALA A 705 5.35 0.61 -10.39
C ALA A 705 5.66 2.12 -10.46
N ALA A 706 6.92 2.49 -10.27
CA ALA A 706 7.35 3.90 -10.36
C ALA A 706 7.12 4.48 -11.77
N ALA A 707 7.35 3.70 -12.82
CA ALA A 707 7.06 4.13 -14.19
C ALA A 707 5.54 4.23 -14.44
N ARG A 708 4.78 3.33 -13.85
CA ARG A 708 3.31 3.28 -13.97
C ARG A 708 2.64 4.55 -13.44
N ALA A 709 3.17 5.19 -12.39
CA ALA A 709 2.60 6.42 -11.84
C ALA A 709 2.39 7.51 -12.91
N GLN A 710 3.41 7.76 -13.71
CA GLN A 710 3.35 8.72 -14.81
C GLN A 710 2.39 8.26 -15.91
N GLN A 711 2.42 6.97 -16.24
CA GLN A 711 1.54 6.39 -17.26
C GLN A 711 0.06 6.50 -16.86
N LEU A 712 -0.26 6.30 -15.57
CA LEU A 712 -1.62 6.45 -15.05
C LEU A 712 -2.09 7.91 -15.14
N GLU A 713 -1.23 8.88 -14.80
CA GLU A 713 -1.54 10.31 -14.94
C GLU A 713 -1.84 10.67 -16.40
N ILE A 714 -1.01 10.17 -17.33
CA ILE A 714 -1.17 10.43 -18.77
C ILE A 714 -2.45 9.77 -19.29
N ALA A 715 -2.71 8.51 -18.91
CA ALA A 715 -3.89 7.76 -19.39
C ALA A 715 -5.18 8.42 -18.90
N ALA A 716 -5.27 8.74 -17.62
CA ALA A 716 -6.43 9.43 -17.05
C ALA A 716 -6.62 10.82 -17.69
N GLY A 717 -5.53 11.60 -17.81
CA GLY A 717 -5.58 12.92 -18.42
C GLY A 717 -6.00 12.91 -19.89
N LYS A 718 -5.62 11.88 -20.66
CA LYS A 718 -6.06 11.71 -22.04
C LYS A 718 -7.55 11.38 -22.11
N ALA A 719 -8.02 10.50 -21.25
CA ALA A 719 -9.43 10.08 -21.21
C ALA A 719 -10.34 11.24 -20.82
N MET A 720 -9.85 12.14 -19.98
CA MET A 720 -10.62 13.29 -19.46
C MET A 720 -10.67 14.49 -20.42
N LYS A 721 -10.00 14.44 -21.58
CA LYS A 721 -10.01 15.56 -22.54
C LYS A 721 -11.37 15.75 -23.23
N TYR A 722 -12.25 14.77 -23.14
CA TYR A 722 -13.52 14.77 -23.86
C TYR A 722 -14.66 14.43 -22.90
N GLY A 723 -15.85 14.88 -23.24
CA GLY A 723 -17.05 14.55 -22.49
C GLY A 723 -17.24 15.39 -21.22
N SER A 724 -17.91 14.84 -20.25
CA SER A 724 -18.32 15.53 -19.03
C SER A 724 -17.18 15.80 -18.04
N LEU A 725 -16.00 15.19 -18.25
CA LEU A 725 -14.84 15.32 -17.36
C LEU A 725 -13.80 16.36 -17.82
N VAL A 726 -14.09 17.14 -18.86
CA VAL A 726 -13.12 18.07 -19.47
C VAL A 726 -12.48 19.04 -18.46
N ASP A 727 -13.26 19.55 -17.53
CA ASP A 727 -12.79 20.52 -16.52
C ASP A 727 -12.44 19.86 -15.18
N SER A 728 -12.33 18.54 -15.14
CA SER A 728 -12.05 17.82 -13.90
C SER A 728 -10.55 17.75 -13.62
N GLN A 729 -10.20 17.58 -12.34
CA GLN A 729 -8.82 17.38 -11.88
C GLN A 729 -8.61 15.91 -11.54
N VAL A 730 -7.46 15.36 -11.98
CA VAL A 730 -7.07 14.00 -11.63
C VAL A 730 -5.96 14.04 -10.58
N THR A 731 -6.04 13.16 -9.60
CA THR A 731 -5.01 12.93 -8.59
C THR A 731 -4.73 11.42 -8.54
N VAL A 732 -3.46 11.05 -8.72
CA VAL A 732 -3.02 9.66 -8.62
C VAL A 732 -2.31 9.50 -7.28
N GLY A 733 -2.68 8.47 -6.54
CA GLY A 733 -2.06 8.06 -5.27
C GLY A 733 -1.85 6.55 -5.24
N GLY A 734 -1.44 6.02 -4.09
CA GLY A 734 -1.26 4.59 -3.91
C GLY A 734 0.12 4.08 -4.29
N ALA A 735 0.22 2.79 -4.63
CA ALA A 735 1.47 2.06 -4.81
C ALA A 735 2.42 2.69 -5.83
N ALA A 736 1.92 3.06 -7.00
CA ALA A 736 2.74 3.61 -8.09
C ALA A 736 3.34 4.96 -7.70
N GLN A 737 2.55 5.84 -7.09
CA GLN A 737 3.02 7.16 -6.66
C GLN A 737 4.06 7.04 -5.54
N ILE A 738 3.85 6.12 -4.60
CA ILE A 738 4.81 5.80 -3.53
C ILE A 738 6.12 5.28 -4.16
N ALA A 739 6.04 4.33 -5.09
CA ALA A 739 7.21 3.78 -5.77
C ALA A 739 7.99 4.86 -6.55
N ALA A 740 7.27 5.80 -7.20
CA ALA A 740 7.89 6.92 -7.91
C ALA A 740 8.63 7.85 -6.94
N ALA A 741 8.00 8.19 -5.79
CA ALA A 741 8.62 9.03 -4.77
C ALA A 741 9.87 8.36 -4.18
N VAL A 742 9.80 7.06 -3.89
CA VAL A 742 10.94 6.27 -3.40
C VAL A 742 12.07 6.25 -4.44
N ARG A 743 11.75 5.98 -5.72
CA ARG A 743 12.75 5.97 -6.79
C ARG A 743 13.45 7.33 -6.90
N ASP A 744 12.69 8.43 -6.89
CA ASP A 744 13.24 9.78 -7.05
C ASP A 744 14.10 10.16 -5.82
N ALA A 745 13.71 9.75 -4.62
CA ALA A 745 14.50 9.91 -3.41
C ALA A 745 15.80 9.11 -3.48
N LEU A 746 15.72 7.83 -3.89
CA LEU A 746 16.90 6.96 -4.01
C LEU A 746 17.91 7.47 -5.06
N ILE A 747 17.40 8.00 -6.18
CA ILE A 747 18.25 8.62 -7.22
C ILE A 747 18.97 9.84 -6.62
N HIS A 748 18.27 10.71 -5.93
CA HIS A 748 18.86 11.88 -5.27
C HIS A 748 19.93 11.45 -4.27
N ASP A 749 19.66 10.44 -3.45
CA ASP A 749 20.57 9.96 -2.42
C ASP A 749 21.79 9.24 -3.03
N ALA A 750 21.61 8.55 -4.17
CA ALA A 750 22.70 7.95 -4.94
C ALA A 750 23.62 9.06 -5.52
N VAL A 751 23.03 10.14 -6.03
CA VAL A 751 23.80 11.30 -6.52
C VAL A 751 24.57 11.94 -5.36
N LEU A 752 23.96 12.10 -4.19
CA LEU A 752 24.60 12.61 -2.98
C LEU A 752 25.85 11.77 -2.64
N LEU A 753 25.70 10.44 -2.59
CA LEU A 753 26.83 9.52 -2.31
C LEU A 753 27.91 9.57 -3.40
N ALA A 754 27.52 9.72 -4.67
CA ALA A 754 28.46 9.85 -5.79
C ALA A 754 29.27 11.14 -5.67
N VAL A 755 28.64 12.26 -5.33
CA VAL A 755 29.31 13.56 -5.09
C VAL A 755 30.31 13.43 -3.92
N ILE A 756 29.91 12.74 -2.85
CA ILE A 756 30.79 12.49 -1.70
C ILE A 756 32.02 11.68 -2.15
N LEU A 757 31.81 10.60 -2.91
CA LEU A 757 32.92 9.77 -3.41
C LEU A 757 33.85 10.59 -4.31
N LEU A 758 33.29 11.37 -5.24
CA LEU A 758 34.07 12.23 -6.13
C LEU A 758 34.90 13.27 -5.34
N THR A 759 34.31 13.85 -4.30
CA THR A 759 35.01 14.79 -3.41
C THR A 759 36.18 14.11 -2.71
N VAL A 760 35.94 12.90 -2.16
CA VAL A 760 36.99 12.12 -1.48
C VAL A 760 38.11 11.75 -2.49
N VAL A 761 37.74 11.34 -3.69
CA VAL A 761 38.71 11.02 -4.77
C VAL A 761 39.52 12.27 -5.16
N ALA A 762 38.86 13.44 -5.27
CA ALA A 762 39.53 14.70 -5.57
C ALA A 762 40.54 15.08 -4.46
N LEU A 763 40.14 14.99 -3.20
CA LEU A 763 41.00 15.25 -2.04
C LEU A 763 42.17 14.26 -2.00
N ALA A 764 41.91 12.97 -2.24
CA ALA A 764 42.96 11.94 -2.32
C ALA A 764 43.93 12.22 -3.48
N SER A 765 43.42 12.68 -4.63
CA SER A 765 44.20 13.04 -5.81
C SER A 765 45.08 14.26 -5.55
N MET A 766 44.55 15.26 -4.85
CA MET A 766 45.32 16.43 -4.44
C MET A 766 46.45 16.07 -3.48
N TRP A 767 46.17 15.13 -2.59
CA TRP A 767 47.13 14.71 -1.54
C TRP A 767 48.16 13.74 -2.05
N ARG A 768 47.78 12.81 -2.96
CA ARG A 768 48.64 11.67 -3.36
C ARG A 768 48.94 11.60 -4.86
N GLY A 769 48.35 12.52 -5.65
CA GLY A 769 48.44 12.53 -7.10
C GLY A 769 47.25 11.87 -7.78
N ALA A 770 46.91 12.34 -8.95
CA ALA A 770 45.69 11.99 -9.68
C ALA A 770 45.53 10.47 -9.93
N VAL A 771 46.60 9.79 -10.30
CA VAL A 771 46.58 8.35 -10.57
C VAL A 771 46.18 7.56 -9.32
N HIS A 772 46.70 7.96 -8.16
CA HIS A 772 46.40 7.27 -6.90
C HIS A 772 44.98 7.55 -6.42
N GLY A 773 44.48 8.75 -6.57
CA GLY A 773 43.10 9.07 -6.28
C GLY A 773 42.13 8.25 -7.12
N UNK A 774 42.33 8.20 -8.16
CA UNK A 774 41.62 7.50 -9.04
C UNK A 774 41.61 6.09 -8.78
N ALA A 775 42.72 5.58 -8.58
CA ALA A 775 42.79 4.15 -8.25
C ALA A 775 41.96 3.78 -7.00
N VAL A 776 41.94 4.66 -6.00
CA VAL A 776 41.12 4.47 -4.81
C VAL A 776 39.64 4.47 -5.17
N GLY A 777 39.15 5.45 -5.94
CA GLY A 777 37.77 5.56 -6.35
C GLY A 777 37.27 4.36 -7.16
N VAL A 778 38.07 4.03 -8.23
CA VAL A 778 37.76 2.89 -9.10
C VAL A 778 37.80 1.59 -8.30
N GLY A 779 38.79 1.43 -7.40
CA GLY A 779 38.94 0.24 -6.58
C GLY A 779 37.74 0.02 -5.65
N VAL A 780 37.28 1.07 -4.99
CA VAL A 780 36.09 1.01 -4.10
C VAL A 780 34.82 0.70 -4.93
N LEU A 781 34.60 1.43 -6.02
CA LEU A 781 33.43 1.28 -6.88
C LEU A 781 33.37 -0.11 -7.51
N ALA A 782 34.49 -0.60 -8.05
CA ALA A 782 34.59 -1.93 -8.68
C ALA A 782 34.29 -3.03 -7.62
N SER A 783 34.87 -2.89 -6.42
CA SER A 783 34.66 -3.85 -5.34
C SER A 783 33.19 -3.87 -4.90
N TYR A 784 32.57 -2.69 -4.81
CA TYR A 784 31.16 -2.54 -4.46
C TYR A 784 30.25 -3.16 -5.53
N LEU A 785 30.44 -2.80 -6.81
CA LEU A 785 29.59 -3.30 -7.90
C LEU A 785 29.70 -4.82 -8.05
N ALA A 786 30.92 -5.38 -7.94
CA ALA A 786 31.11 -6.84 -7.98
C ALA A 786 30.39 -7.52 -6.81
N ALA A 787 30.50 -6.98 -5.58
CA ALA A 787 29.85 -7.53 -4.41
C ALA A 787 28.33 -7.44 -4.53
N LEU A 788 27.81 -6.32 -5.04
CA LEU A 788 26.39 -6.12 -5.28
C LEU A 788 25.86 -7.13 -6.30
N GLY A 789 26.58 -7.32 -7.41
CA GLY A 789 26.20 -8.28 -8.44
C GLY A 789 26.16 -9.73 -7.92
N VAL A 790 27.17 -10.13 -7.15
CA VAL A 790 27.19 -11.48 -6.52
C VAL A 790 26.02 -11.60 -5.52
N SER A 791 25.74 -10.53 -4.76
CA SER A 791 24.61 -10.51 -3.83
C SER A 791 23.29 -10.65 -4.57
N ILE A 792 23.12 -9.98 -5.72
CA ILE A 792 21.94 -10.09 -6.58
C ILE A 792 21.78 -11.55 -7.07
N ALA A 793 22.88 -12.15 -7.54
CA ALA A 793 22.86 -13.56 -7.96
C ALA A 793 22.40 -14.48 -6.83
N LEU A 794 22.89 -14.24 -5.61
CA LEU A 794 22.54 -15.03 -4.44
C LEU A 794 21.05 -14.81 -4.05
N TRP A 795 20.62 -13.55 -3.87
CA TRP A 795 19.29 -13.26 -3.33
C TRP A 795 18.20 -13.45 -4.39
N GLN A 796 18.41 -12.96 -5.64
CA GLN A 796 17.36 -12.99 -6.65
C GLN A 796 17.30 -14.29 -7.46
N HIS A 797 18.47 -14.88 -7.79
CA HIS A 797 18.49 -16.07 -8.67
C HIS A 797 18.57 -17.38 -7.89
N LEU A 798 19.23 -17.40 -6.70
CA LEU A 798 19.34 -18.62 -5.90
C LEU A 798 18.23 -18.73 -4.85
N LEU A 799 17.87 -17.61 -4.18
CA LEU A 799 16.88 -17.59 -3.09
C LEU A 799 15.50 -17.07 -3.53
N ASP A 800 15.38 -16.60 -4.78
CA ASP A 800 14.16 -16.01 -5.40
C ASP A 800 13.54 -14.92 -4.49
N ARG A 801 14.41 -14.03 -3.97
CA ARG A 801 14.00 -12.91 -3.11
C ARG A 801 14.43 -11.59 -3.76
N GLU A 802 13.54 -10.62 -3.78
CA GLU A 802 13.87 -9.28 -4.31
C GLU A 802 14.86 -8.58 -3.37
N LEU A 803 15.70 -7.72 -3.97
CA LEU A 803 16.63 -6.90 -3.20
C LEU A 803 15.89 -5.66 -2.69
N ASN A 804 16.03 -5.36 -1.41
CA ASN A 804 15.41 -4.14 -0.86
C ASN A 804 16.12 -2.91 -1.44
N ALA A 805 15.33 -1.87 -1.75
CA ALA A 805 15.79 -0.64 -2.40
C ALA A 805 16.86 0.12 -1.61
N LEU A 806 16.92 -0.05 -0.28
CA LEU A 806 17.91 0.60 0.58
C LEU A 806 19.28 -0.10 0.55
N VAL A 807 19.33 -1.37 0.18
CA VAL A 807 20.56 -2.19 0.25
C VAL A 807 21.71 -1.57 -0.55
N PRO A 808 21.49 -1.13 -1.80
CA PRO A 808 22.60 -0.54 -2.57
C PRO A 808 23.21 0.69 -1.90
N LEU A 809 22.38 1.60 -1.37
CA LEU A 809 22.88 2.86 -0.82
C LEU A 809 23.62 2.65 0.51
N VAL A 810 23.00 1.91 1.44
CA VAL A 810 23.57 1.66 2.77
C VAL A 810 24.86 0.85 2.66
N SER A 811 24.83 -0.23 1.88
CA SER A 811 26.02 -1.07 1.71
C SER A 811 27.17 -0.32 1.02
N PHE A 812 26.86 0.57 0.06
CA PHE A 812 27.87 1.44 -0.56
C PHE A 812 28.51 2.37 0.47
N ALA A 813 27.70 3.07 1.27
CA ALA A 813 28.18 4.00 2.29
C ALA A 813 29.11 3.30 3.29
N VAL A 814 28.71 2.11 3.77
CA VAL A 814 29.50 1.30 4.71
C VAL A 814 30.80 0.81 4.05
N LEU A 815 30.71 0.26 2.84
CA LEU A 815 31.87 -0.29 2.14
C LEU A 815 32.88 0.81 1.77
N ALA A 816 32.40 1.97 1.29
CA ALA A 816 33.26 3.12 0.95
C ALA A 816 33.94 3.66 2.22
N SER A 817 33.25 3.70 3.34
CA SER A 817 33.80 4.12 4.65
C SER A 817 35.02 3.29 5.07
N CYS A 818 34.96 1.98 4.81
CA CYS A 818 36.05 1.05 5.12
C CYS A 818 37.10 0.96 3.99
N GLY A 819 36.63 1.01 2.74
CA GLY A 819 37.45 0.76 1.54
C GLY A 819 38.44 1.87 1.21
N VAL A 820 37.99 3.13 1.30
CA VAL A 820 38.87 4.28 1.01
C VAL A 820 40.12 4.27 1.92
N PRO A 821 39.99 4.23 3.24
CA PRO A 821 41.17 4.26 4.10
C PRO A 821 42.03 2.99 3.90
N TYR A 822 41.42 1.84 3.61
CA TYR A 822 42.14 0.60 3.36
C TYR A 822 43.06 0.70 2.10
N LEU A 823 42.53 1.23 0.99
CA LEU A 823 43.29 1.40 -0.26
C LEU A 823 44.34 2.50 -0.09
N VAL A 824 44.04 3.62 0.58
CA VAL A 824 44.99 4.70 0.82
C VAL A 824 46.17 4.21 1.67
N ALA A 825 45.92 3.37 2.68
CA ALA A 825 46.96 2.77 3.52
C ALA A 825 47.83 1.80 2.71
N GLY A 826 47.23 1.04 1.79
CA GLY A 826 47.96 0.14 0.86
C GLY A 826 48.97 0.86 -0.02
N ILE A 827 48.55 2.00 -0.60
CA ILE A 827 49.42 2.86 -1.44
C ILE A 827 50.59 3.40 -0.62
N LYS A 828 50.36 3.84 0.64
CA LYS A 828 51.40 4.33 1.51
C LYS A 828 52.44 3.25 1.85
N ALA A 829 52.00 2.03 2.12
CA ALA A 829 52.86 0.90 2.43
C ALA A 829 53.73 0.50 1.23
N GLY A 830 53.20 0.56 0.01
CA GLY A 830 53.95 0.31 -1.22
C GLY A 830 55.10 1.29 -1.41
N ARG A 831 54.88 2.59 -1.23
CA ARG A 831 55.91 3.65 -1.38
C ARG A 831 57.05 3.51 -0.36
N ILE A 832 56.74 3.23 0.89
CA ILE A 832 57.73 3.04 1.93
C ILE A 832 58.61 1.81 1.62
N ALA A 833 58.02 0.75 1.02
CA ALA A 833 58.73 -0.42 0.60
C ALA A 833 59.72 -0.10 -0.56
N ASP A 834 59.33 0.78 -1.51
CA ASP A 834 60.17 1.22 -2.62
C ASP A 834 61.34 2.10 -2.11
N GLU A 835 61.10 3.00 -1.18
CA GLU A 835 62.11 3.85 -0.56
C GLU A 835 63.06 3.02 0.33
N ALA A 836 62.58 1.93 0.91
CA ALA A 836 63.32 1.06 1.84
C ALA A 836 64.19 0.01 1.10
N THR A 837 64.01 -0.20 -0.23
CA THR A 837 64.89 -1.10 -1.00
C THR A 837 66.34 -0.56 -1.14
N GLY A 838 66.54 0.75 -0.77
CA GLY A 838 67.87 1.35 -0.64
C GLY A 838 68.46 1.34 0.78
N ALA A 839 67.68 1.00 1.78
CA ALA A 839 68.12 0.94 3.18
C ALA A 839 67.38 -0.20 3.89
N ARG A 840 68.11 -1.15 4.45
CA ARG A 840 67.55 -2.25 5.27
C ARG A 840 66.85 -1.68 6.54
N SER A 841 65.62 -1.25 6.39
CA SER A 841 64.81 -0.80 7.50
C SER A 841 63.67 -1.80 7.79
N LYS A 842 63.71 -2.42 8.93
CA LYS A 842 62.72 -3.36 9.45
C LYS A 842 61.38 -2.67 9.87
N GLY A 843 61.22 -1.36 9.61
CA GLY A 843 60.08 -0.57 10.09
C GLY A 843 58.89 -0.40 9.15
N ALA A 844 58.94 -0.94 7.89
CA ALA A 844 57.94 -0.63 6.85
C ALA A 844 56.58 -1.34 6.98
N VAL A 845 56.31 -2.07 8.05
CA VAL A 845 55.12 -2.89 8.19
C VAL A 845 53.99 -2.16 8.95
N SER A 846 54.24 -0.93 9.39
CA SER A 846 53.28 -0.30 10.38
C SER A 846 51.93 0.17 9.79
N GLY A 847 51.86 0.51 8.47
CA GLY A 847 50.61 1.05 7.87
C GLY A 847 49.50 0.02 7.64
N ARG A 848 49.89 -1.22 7.29
CA ARG A 848 48.94 -2.31 7.00
C ARG A 848 48.21 -2.81 8.28
N GLY A 849 48.86 -2.62 9.42
CA GLY A 849 48.33 -3.14 10.67
C GLY A 849 47.16 -2.35 11.28
N ALA A 850 46.99 -1.09 10.91
CA ALA A 850 45.96 -0.22 11.48
C ALA A 850 44.61 -0.33 10.80
N VAL A 851 44.58 -0.69 9.52
CA VAL A 851 43.32 -0.73 8.74
C VAL A 851 42.71 -2.14 8.70
N ALA A 852 43.54 -3.18 8.88
CA ALA A 852 43.05 -4.56 8.97
C ALA A 852 41.99 -4.76 10.06
N PRO A 853 42.13 -4.17 11.26
CA PRO A 853 41.05 -4.26 12.26
C PRO A 853 39.74 -3.62 11.84
N LEU A 854 39.74 -2.52 11.08
CA LEU A 854 38.51 -1.88 10.58
C LEU A 854 37.83 -2.72 9.53
N ALA A 855 38.58 -3.30 8.58
CA ALA A 855 38.05 -4.24 7.60
C ALA A 855 37.49 -5.50 8.29
N ALA A 856 38.20 -6.00 9.32
CA ALA A 856 37.73 -7.13 10.13
C ALA A 856 36.43 -6.77 10.89
N LEU A 857 36.35 -5.57 11.47
CA LEU A 857 35.14 -5.08 12.15
C LEU A 857 33.97 -4.93 11.16
N GLY A 858 34.23 -4.39 9.98
CA GLY A 858 33.22 -4.30 8.91
C GLY A 858 32.72 -5.68 8.47
N GLY A 859 33.63 -6.63 8.33
CA GLY A 859 33.29 -8.02 7.99
C GLY A 859 32.49 -8.71 9.08
N VAL A 860 32.89 -8.52 10.35
CA VAL A 860 32.18 -9.06 11.53
C VAL A 860 30.83 -8.38 11.70
N PHE A 861 30.74 -7.07 11.47
CA PHE A 861 29.46 -6.33 11.49
C PHE A 861 28.51 -6.90 10.43
N GLY A 862 29.01 -7.07 9.19
CA GLY A 862 28.23 -7.65 8.11
C GLY A 862 27.76 -9.07 8.41
N ALA A 863 28.66 -9.92 8.93
CA ALA A 863 28.31 -11.28 9.34
C ALA A 863 27.32 -11.27 10.51
N GLY A 864 27.51 -10.34 11.46
CA GLY A 864 26.60 -10.15 12.60
C GLY A 864 25.21 -9.77 12.14
N LEU A 865 25.08 -8.90 11.15
CA LEU A 865 23.78 -8.55 10.56
C LEU A 865 23.07 -9.77 9.96
N VAL A 866 23.83 -10.64 9.29
CA VAL A 866 23.31 -11.89 8.72
C VAL A 866 22.83 -12.84 9.82
N LEU A 867 23.61 -12.98 10.90
CA LEU A 867 23.30 -13.89 12.01
C LEU A 867 22.11 -13.40 12.86
N VAL A 868 22.04 -12.09 13.12
CA VAL A 868 21.00 -11.51 13.99
C VAL A 868 19.63 -11.48 13.31
N SER A 869 19.57 -11.57 11.99
CA SER A 869 18.30 -11.68 11.28
C SER A 869 17.53 -12.98 11.62
N GLY A 870 18.15 -13.93 12.32
CA GLY A 870 17.48 -15.11 12.89
C GLY A 870 16.79 -15.99 11.87
N GLY A 871 17.35 -16.08 10.67
CA GLY A 871 16.76 -16.83 9.57
C GLY A 871 15.65 -16.09 8.81
N SER A 872 15.18 -14.95 9.31
CA SER A 872 14.33 -14.07 8.49
C SER A 872 15.22 -13.35 7.47
N PHE A 873 14.79 -13.34 6.22
CA PHE A 873 15.56 -12.71 5.14
C PHE A 873 15.32 -11.20 5.16
N SER A 874 15.83 -10.54 6.20
CA SER A 874 15.64 -9.11 6.41
C SER A 874 16.62 -8.29 5.55
N VAL A 875 16.32 -7.01 5.41
CA VAL A 875 17.18 -6.02 4.72
C VAL A 875 18.59 -6.01 5.31
N LEU A 876 18.70 -6.21 6.63
CA LEU A 876 19.99 -6.22 7.32
C LEU A 876 20.89 -7.37 6.86
N SER A 877 20.32 -8.56 6.61
CA SER A 877 21.10 -9.69 6.08
C SER A 877 21.57 -9.43 4.64
N GLN A 878 20.74 -8.76 3.84
CA GLN A 878 21.12 -8.36 2.48
C GLN A 878 22.30 -7.36 2.52
N ILE A 879 22.21 -6.31 3.36
CA ILE A 879 23.28 -5.33 3.56
C ILE A 879 24.55 -6.04 4.03
N GLY A 880 24.44 -6.91 5.04
CA GLY A 880 25.57 -7.66 5.59
C GLY A 880 26.28 -8.50 4.53
N THR A 881 25.49 -9.15 3.66
CA THR A 881 26.03 -9.98 2.55
C THR A 881 26.89 -9.13 1.60
N VAL A 882 26.36 -7.96 1.15
CA VAL A 882 27.11 -7.07 0.23
C VAL A 882 28.40 -6.57 0.91
N VAL A 883 28.33 -6.18 2.19
CA VAL A 883 29.48 -5.64 2.92
C VAL A 883 30.59 -6.72 3.07
N VAL A 884 30.22 -7.94 3.48
CA VAL A 884 31.19 -9.05 3.65
C VAL A 884 31.86 -9.39 2.32
N LEU A 885 31.05 -9.56 1.26
CA LEU A 885 31.55 -9.86 -0.09
C LEU A 885 32.43 -8.71 -0.59
N GLY A 886 32.00 -7.46 -0.41
CA GLY A 886 32.74 -6.28 -0.85
C GLY A 886 34.09 -6.13 -0.19
N LEU A 887 34.19 -6.39 1.11
CA LEU A 887 35.46 -6.38 1.83
C LEU A 887 36.41 -7.48 1.32
N GLY A 888 35.88 -8.68 1.02
CA GLY A 888 36.62 -9.78 0.41
C GLY A 888 37.20 -9.39 -0.96
N VAL A 889 36.33 -8.81 -1.79
CA VAL A 889 36.76 -8.34 -3.15
C VAL A 889 37.76 -7.19 -3.02
N LEU A 890 37.58 -6.28 -2.07
CA LEU A 890 38.48 -5.14 -1.87
C LEU A 890 39.91 -5.59 -1.57
N ILE A 891 40.04 -6.65 -0.75
CA ILE A 891 41.39 -7.25 -0.42
C ILE A 891 42.05 -7.79 -1.70
N THR A 892 41.26 -8.45 -2.58
CA THR A 892 41.82 -8.97 -3.84
C THR A 892 42.20 -7.84 -4.82
N VAL A 893 41.34 -6.80 -4.91
CA VAL A 893 41.59 -5.61 -5.75
C VAL A 893 42.87 -4.89 -5.30
N GLN A 894 43.01 -4.68 -3.97
CA GLN A 894 44.21 -4.05 -3.43
C GLN A 894 45.50 -4.81 -3.86
N ARG A 895 45.46 -6.14 -3.82
CA ARG A 895 46.60 -7.00 -4.14
C ARG A 895 46.91 -7.03 -5.64
N ALA A 896 45.86 -6.99 -6.47
CA ALA A 896 46.02 -7.14 -7.92
C ALA A 896 46.35 -5.83 -8.67
N TRP A 897 45.78 -4.69 -8.15
CA TRP A 897 45.77 -3.41 -8.88
C TRP A 897 46.72 -2.36 -8.33
N LEU A 898 47.18 -2.52 -7.07
CA LEU A 898 48.17 -1.62 -6.49
C LEU A 898 49.52 -2.29 -6.57
N PRO A 899 50.31 -2.06 -7.66
CA PRO A 899 51.56 -2.72 -7.84
C PRO A 899 52.58 -2.30 -6.79
N THR A 900 53.16 -3.28 -6.16
CA THR A 900 54.52 -3.12 -5.70
C THR A 900 55.35 -2.90 -6.96
N THR A 901 55.82 -1.68 -7.21
CA THR A 901 56.61 -1.37 -8.38
C THR A 901 57.71 -2.43 -8.56
N PRO A 902 57.82 -3.06 -9.75
CA PRO A 902 58.97 -3.91 -9.98
C PRO A 902 60.22 -3.03 -9.98
N GLY A 903 61.15 -3.40 -9.17
CA GLY A 903 62.46 -2.71 -9.19
C GLY A 903 62.93 -2.59 -10.63
N ARG A 904 63.28 -1.38 -11.04
CA ARG A 904 63.99 -1.18 -12.31
C ARG A 904 65.23 -2.09 -12.30
N ARG A 905 65.25 -3.04 -13.20
CA ARG A 905 66.51 -3.74 -13.55
C ARG A 905 67.46 -2.79 -14.30
#